data_4c8a0edbbfab79e509fa9bdf30df0d26
#
_entry.id   4c8a0edbbfab79e509fa9bdf30df0d26
#
_cell.length_a   1.000
_cell.length_b   1.000
_cell.length_c   1.000
_cell.angle_alpha   90.00
_cell.angle_beta   90.00
_cell.angle_gamma   90.00
#
_symmetry.space_group_name_H-M   'P 1'
#
loop_
_entity.id
_entity.type
_entity.pdbx_description
1 polymer ?
#
loop_
_entity_poly.entity_id
_entity_poly.type
_entity_poly.pdbx_seq_one_letter_code
_entity_poly.pdbx_strand_id
1 'polypeptide(L)'
;MPIHSYTAHVQELEAFGMGYPLHGEARDRAVLGSWRRCIDQHRLDPSRTSEAHIVPAGQLRAHREESEPLIRIARSGLERLYQQLKGLDYVLLLADRHGVAVDFLGHDSDASDLRSAGLYLGAQWREDVAGTSAVGTCLATGEALTVHQSDHFDFTHTRLSCTAAPIYDLQGQLAAVLDLSLLRSPAARASQQMALHLVTAAVRRVELANLMAQSGSDWVLRLAQSPDFLDVDADAALSVDARGRIRAMTHAASRMLASIAGLNWRQQPLLTGQPLGRFFDTDLQALPQLMRNRPAQERILRARDGSIWFAHALPPQPRSSAQASPRPSLPAPLQALNTGDAAMGQVLHKAARLAPQDLPVLLQGETGSGKEFLARALHAASGRSGAFVAINCAAIPEALLESELFGYLPGTWTGGAHKGRAGLVEAAHQGSLFLDEIGDMPLALQAKLLRVLSESEITPLGARAPQKVDIRVISASHRPLAELVRSGQFRADLLYRLNAAELQLPALRDRSDLLALAEHMLAAIGCSPRLSAPAQAALRAHRWPGNLRELHNALRYAAALAEQQIDLEHLPDALQCSPAVARGQDAVGDAALAGAACNGNAMPSATLQQVLAQCQGNVSEAARLLGVNRSTIHRRIQRQQLSRVFARQEDERP
;
A
#
# COMPACT_ATOMS: atom_id res chain seq x y z
N MET A 1 38.10 -1.58 18.23
CA MET A 1 38.67 -0.40 17.61
C MET A 1 38.21 0.82 18.39
N PRO A 2 39.07 1.84 18.65
CA PRO A 2 38.64 2.99 19.43
C PRO A 2 37.51 3.71 18.70
N ILE A 3 36.39 3.83 19.40
CA ILE A 3 35.24 4.67 19.04
C ILE A 3 35.86 6.08 18.91
N HIS A 4 35.87 6.69 17.73
CA HIS A 4 36.21 8.09 17.58
C HIS A 4 35.45 8.87 18.64
N SER A 5 36.14 9.57 19.51
CA SER A 5 35.46 10.40 20.51
C SER A 5 34.75 11.53 19.76
N TYR A 6 33.62 11.98 20.28
CA TYR A 6 32.88 13.15 19.76
C TYR A 6 33.84 14.32 19.45
N THR A 7 34.72 14.62 20.40
CA THR A 7 35.69 15.70 20.27
C THR A 7 36.65 15.52 19.08
N ALA A 8 37.13 14.29 18.85
CA ALA A 8 38.04 14.02 17.73
C ALA A 8 37.33 14.16 16.37
N HIS A 9 36.06 13.74 16.29
CA HIS A 9 35.26 13.90 15.07
C HIS A 9 34.99 15.36 14.73
N VAL A 10 34.58 16.16 15.72
CA VAL A 10 34.35 17.60 15.55
C VAL A 10 35.66 18.31 15.11
N GLN A 11 36.78 18.04 15.79
CA GLN A 11 38.09 18.62 15.44
C GLN A 11 38.51 18.26 14.02
N GLU A 12 38.23 17.06 13.55
CA GLU A 12 38.54 16.64 12.18
C GLU A 12 37.72 17.42 11.14
N LEU A 13 36.41 17.63 11.38
CA LEU A 13 35.53 18.42 10.50
C LEU A 13 35.94 19.91 10.50
N GLU A 14 36.27 20.48 11.66
CA GLU A 14 36.75 21.86 11.78
C GLU A 14 38.09 22.06 11.06
N ALA A 15 39.07 21.14 11.25
CA ALA A 15 40.33 21.16 10.56
C ALA A 15 40.13 21.09 9.04
N PHE A 16 39.23 20.23 8.56
CA PHE A 16 38.89 20.16 7.15
C PHE A 16 38.28 21.47 6.63
N GLY A 17 37.37 22.09 7.39
CA GLY A 17 36.76 23.40 7.07
C GLY A 17 37.79 24.50 6.97
N MET A 18 38.85 24.47 7.80
CA MET A 18 39.99 25.40 7.76
C MET A 18 41.01 25.10 6.65
N GLY A 19 40.83 24.00 5.89
CA GLY A 19 41.72 23.62 4.80
C GLY A 19 42.98 22.83 5.21
N TYR A 20 43.01 22.31 6.45
CA TYR A 20 44.13 21.45 6.89
C TYR A 20 44.02 20.06 6.28
N PRO A 21 45.16 19.39 6.01
CA PRO A 21 45.18 18.03 5.50
C PRO A 21 44.63 17.06 6.56
N LEU A 22 43.76 16.13 6.09
CA LEU A 22 43.20 15.09 6.94
C LEU A 22 44.27 14.02 7.25
N HIS A 23 44.32 13.58 8.51
CA HIS A 23 45.18 12.48 8.95
C HIS A 23 44.32 11.24 9.04
N GLY A 24 44.68 10.15 8.32
CA GLY A 24 43.95 8.86 8.39
C GLY A 24 43.77 8.19 7.04
N GLU A 25 42.78 7.26 6.96
CA GLU A 25 42.42 6.58 5.71
C GLU A 25 41.92 7.60 4.67
N ALA A 26 42.29 7.39 3.42
CA ALA A 26 41.86 8.23 2.30
C ALA A 26 40.33 8.15 2.14
N ARG A 27 39.66 9.29 2.38
CA ARG A 27 38.20 9.40 2.16
C ARG A 27 37.86 9.59 0.68
N ASP A 28 36.68 9.16 0.32
CA ASP A 28 36.16 9.33 -1.03
C ASP A 28 35.94 10.81 -1.35
N ARG A 29 36.23 11.21 -2.61
CA ARG A 29 36.02 12.58 -3.10
C ARG A 29 34.57 13.04 -2.92
N ALA A 30 33.61 12.15 -3.07
CA ALA A 30 32.20 12.46 -2.90
C ALA A 30 31.88 12.83 -1.44
N VAL A 31 32.46 12.13 -0.46
CA VAL A 31 32.33 12.40 0.98
C VAL A 31 32.96 13.75 1.31
N LEU A 32 34.20 14.00 0.87
CA LEU A 32 34.87 15.27 1.11
C LEU A 32 34.16 16.46 0.45
N GLY A 33 33.61 16.24 -0.76
CA GLY A 33 32.76 17.21 -1.44
C GLY A 33 31.49 17.53 -0.68
N SER A 34 30.86 16.50 -0.05
CA SER A 34 29.70 16.65 0.81
C SER A 34 30.05 17.43 2.09
N TRP A 35 31.14 17.11 2.77
CA TRP A 35 31.60 17.87 3.94
C TRP A 35 31.76 19.34 3.63
N ARG A 36 32.37 19.64 2.47
CA ARG A 36 32.52 21.02 2.01
C ARG A 36 31.20 21.72 1.77
N ARG A 37 30.23 21.07 1.12
CA ARG A 37 28.88 21.62 0.95
C ARG A 37 28.18 21.84 2.29
N CYS A 38 28.29 20.89 3.22
CA CYS A 38 27.69 20.99 4.56
C CYS A 38 28.22 22.23 5.30
N ILE A 39 29.55 22.47 5.26
CA ILE A 39 30.19 23.62 5.94
C ILE A 39 29.94 24.94 5.18
N ASP A 40 30.27 25.00 3.89
CA ASP A 40 30.34 26.25 3.14
C ASP A 40 28.95 26.71 2.65
N GLN A 41 28.13 25.79 2.17
CA GLN A 41 26.83 26.11 1.55
C GLN A 41 25.67 26.00 2.54
N HIS A 42 25.62 24.89 3.30
CA HIS A 42 24.51 24.64 4.26
C HIS A 42 24.80 25.25 5.63
N ARG A 43 26.06 25.68 5.91
CA ARG A 43 26.49 26.32 7.17
C ARG A 43 26.13 25.47 8.39
N LEU A 44 26.27 24.14 8.27
CA LEU A 44 26.02 23.23 9.37
C LEU A 44 27.22 23.35 10.36
N ASP A 45 26.89 23.36 11.65
CA ASP A 45 27.83 23.33 12.73
C ASP A 45 28.43 21.92 12.90
N PRO A 46 29.75 21.69 12.78
CA PRO A 46 30.36 20.39 13.02
C PRO A 46 30.11 19.81 14.41
N SER A 47 29.87 20.67 15.40
CA SER A 47 29.57 20.25 16.78
C SER A 47 28.11 19.84 16.98
N ARG A 48 27.26 20.01 15.98
CA ARG A 48 25.83 19.66 16.04
C ARG A 48 25.66 18.18 16.23
N THR A 49 24.78 17.82 17.17
CA THR A 49 24.21 16.49 17.31
C THR A 49 22.69 16.62 17.16
N SER A 50 22.10 16.00 16.15
CA SER A 50 20.66 16.08 15.92
C SER A 50 20.05 14.69 15.86
N GLU A 51 18.83 14.58 16.43
CA GLU A 51 18.01 13.42 16.16
C GLU A 51 17.58 13.40 14.69
N ALA A 52 17.28 12.21 14.19
CA ALA A 52 16.83 12.04 12.82
C ALA A 52 15.54 12.85 12.58
N HIS A 53 15.53 13.68 11.55
CA HIS A 53 14.35 14.45 11.17
C HIS A 53 13.32 13.54 10.49
N ILE A 54 12.15 13.38 11.13
CA ILE A 54 11.04 12.59 10.59
C ILE A 54 9.95 13.55 10.14
N VAL A 55 9.57 13.51 8.86
CA VAL A 55 8.50 14.36 8.34
C VAL A 55 7.14 13.99 8.95
N PRO A 56 6.22 14.97 9.14
CA PRO A 56 4.88 14.71 9.63
C PRO A 56 4.12 13.70 8.76
N ALA A 57 3.24 12.90 9.36
CA ALA A 57 2.49 11.83 8.68
C ALA A 57 1.73 12.29 7.42
N GLY A 58 1.18 13.51 7.42
CA GLY A 58 0.50 14.07 6.25
C GLY A 58 1.46 14.35 5.08
N GLN A 59 2.68 14.83 5.36
CA GLN A 59 3.71 15.04 4.34
C GLN A 59 4.25 13.69 3.82
N LEU A 60 4.52 12.74 4.71
CA LEU A 60 4.93 11.40 4.30
C LEU A 60 3.92 10.75 3.34
N ARG A 61 2.63 10.94 3.61
CA ARG A 61 1.58 10.44 2.73
C ARG A 61 1.67 11.05 1.31
N ALA A 62 1.86 12.35 1.20
CA ALA A 62 2.04 13.03 -0.09
C ALA A 62 3.28 12.53 -0.85
N HIS A 63 4.43 12.39 -0.16
CA HIS A 63 5.66 11.84 -0.73
C HIS A 63 5.47 10.41 -1.23
N ARG A 64 4.74 9.56 -0.50
CA ARG A 64 4.42 8.19 -0.91
C ARG A 64 3.47 8.12 -2.08
N GLU A 65 2.44 8.97 -2.12
CA GLU A 65 1.49 9.05 -3.23
C GLU A 65 2.21 9.46 -4.54
N GLU A 66 3.14 10.42 -4.49
CA GLU A 66 3.96 10.82 -5.63
C GLU A 66 4.90 9.69 -6.08
N SER A 67 5.48 8.94 -5.15
CA SER A 67 6.44 7.86 -5.41
C SER A 67 5.76 6.50 -5.70
N GLU A 68 4.44 6.38 -5.54
CA GLU A 68 3.70 5.11 -5.64
C GLU A 68 3.97 4.30 -6.93
N PRO A 69 4.06 4.92 -8.14
CA PRO A 69 4.38 4.16 -9.34
C PRO A 69 5.74 3.47 -9.28
N LEU A 70 6.75 4.16 -8.74
CA LEU A 70 8.10 3.63 -8.58
C LEU A 70 8.16 2.57 -7.49
N ILE A 71 7.55 2.82 -6.33
CA ILE A 71 7.45 1.86 -5.21
C ILE A 71 6.88 0.54 -5.71
N ARG A 72 5.78 0.56 -6.47
CA ARG A 72 5.12 -0.63 -7.01
C ARG A 72 6.01 -1.42 -7.97
N ILE A 73 6.77 -0.74 -8.82
CA ILE A 73 7.70 -1.38 -9.77
C ILE A 73 8.90 -1.96 -9.02
N ALA A 74 9.44 -1.22 -8.06
CA ALA A 74 10.65 -1.60 -7.33
C ALA A 74 10.39 -2.72 -6.30
N ARG A 75 9.20 -2.77 -5.70
CA ARG A 75 8.88 -3.56 -4.49
C ARG A 75 9.31 -5.02 -4.56
N SER A 76 8.94 -5.73 -5.62
CA SER A 76 9.29 -7.16 -5.77
C SER A 76 10.81 -7.41 -5.89
N GLY A 77 11.53 -6.47 -6.53
CA GLY A 77 12.99 -6.51 -6.64
C GLY A 77 13.67 -6.23 -5.31
N LEU A 78 13.18 -5.24 -4.57
CA LEU A 78 13.69 -4.87 -3.25
C LEU A 78 13.43 -5.97 -2.21
N GLU A 79 12.26 -6.57 -2.21
CA GLU A 79 11.94 -7.71 -1.34
C GLU A 79 12.88 -8.91 -1.60
N ARG A 80 13.18 -9.20 -2.87
CA ARG A 80 14.13 -10.24 -3.22
C ARG A 80 15.55 -9.91 -2.74
N LEU A 81 16.00 -8.67 -2.92
CA LEU A 81 17.30 -8.21 -2.40
C LEU A 81 17.34 -8.34 -0.87
N TYR A 82 16.29 -7.91 -0.18
CA TYR A 82 16.20 -8.00 1.28
C TYR A 82 16.25 -9.45 1.77
N GLN A 83 15.58 -10.38 1.08
CA GLN A 83 15.66 -11.81 1.42
C GLN A 83 17.08 -12.39 1.27
N GLN A 84 17.87 -11.90 0.31
CA GLN A 84 19.28 -12.30 0.15
C GLN A 84 20.18 -11.77 1.27
N LEU A 85 19.79 -10.67 1.90
CA LEU A 85 20.51 -10.00 2.99
C LEU A 85 20.01 -10.39 4.38
N LYS A 86 18.99 -11.26 4.45
CA LYS A 86 18.39 -11.70 5.71
C LYS A 86 19.43 -12.34 6.63
N GLY A 87 19.52 -11.84 7.87
CA GLY A 87 20.49 -12.29 8.86
C GLY A 87 21.84 -11.54 8.84
N LEU A 88 21.98 -10.52 8.01
CA LEU A 88 23.15 -9.63 7.97
C LEU A 88 22.86 -8.23 8.56
N ASP A 89 21.73 -8.06 9.24
CA ASP A 89 21.28 -6.83 9.92
C ASP A 89 21.19 -5.59 9.03
N TYR A 90 21.08 -5.78 7.71
CA TYR A 90 20.85 -4.70 6.77
C TYR A 90 19.37 -4.28 6.75
N VAL A 91 19.16 -2.98 6.58
CA VAL A 91 17.88 -2.39 6.24
C VAL A 91 17.94 -1.75 4.85
N LEU A 92 16.84 -1.82 4.11
CA LEU A 92 16.67 -1.16 2.83
C LEU A 92 15.72 0.01 2.97
N LEU A 93 16.12 1.15 2.46
CA LEU A 93 15.31 2.36 2.35
C LEU A 93 15.19 2.77 0.89
N LEU A 94 14.01 3.14 0.46
CA LEU A 94 13.79 3.87 -0.78
C LEU A 94 13.45 5.30 -0.41
N ALA A 95 14.35 6.24 -0.73
CA ALA A 95 14.13 7.66 -0.56
C ALA A 95 13.72 8.31 -1.88
N ASP A 96 12.78 9.25 -1.83
CA ASP A 96 12.36 10.01 -3.01
C ASP A 96 13.41 11.06 -3.41
N ARG A 97 13.12 11.82 -4.47
CA ARG A 97 13.98 12.92 -4.95
C ARG A 97 14.21 14.05 -3.93
N HIS A 98 13.39 14.10 -2.88
CA HIS A 98 13.50 15.07 -1.78
C HIS A 98 14.26 14.50 -0.57
N GLY A 99 14.75 13.28 -0.66
CA GLY A 99 15.51 12.60 0.39
C GLY A 99 14.64 12.06 1.53
N VAL A 100 13.32 11.96 1.34
CA VAL A 100 12.40 11.38 2.32
C VAL A 100 12.25 9.89 2.08
N ALA A 101 12.47 9.07 3.11
CA ALA A 101 12.27 7.62 3.05
C ALA A 101 10.79 7.28 2.87
N VAL A 102 10.41 6.81 1.68
CA VAL A 102 9.02 6.51 1.27
C VAL A 102 8.68 5.03 1.32
N ASP A 103 9.68 4.15 1.29
CA ASP A 103 9.51 2.70 1.50
C ASP A 103 10.65 2.15 2.35
N PHE A 104 10.37 1.06 3.08
CA PHE A 104 11.27 0.49 4.07
C PHE A 104 11.11 -1.03 4.12
N LEU A 105 12.24 -1.74 4.20
CA LEU A 105 12.32 -3.16 4.45
C LEU A 105 13.37 -3.40 5.55
N GLY A 106 12.94 -3.87 6.71
CA GLY A 106 13.78 -4.11 7.88
C GLY A 106 13.11 -5.05 8.86
N HIS A 107 13.78 -5.37 9.96
CA HIS A 107 13.22 -6.20 11.04
C HIS A 107 12.34 -5.36 11.97
N ASP A 108 11.15 -5.86 12.29
CA ASP A 108 10.20 -5.20 13.21
C ASP A 108 10.71 -5.18 14.67
N SER A 109 11.61 -6.11 15.05
CA SER A 109 12.19 -6.17 16.40
C SER A 109 13.00 -4.94 16.78
N ASP A 110 13.58 -4.24 15.82
CA ASP A 110 14.49 -3.11 16.01
C ASP A 110 13.85 -1.77 15.62
N ALA A 111 12.54 -1.74 15.43
CA ALA A 111 11.82 -0.58 14.88
C ALA A 111 12.03 0.73 15.68
N SER A 112 12.20 0.66 17.01
CA SER A 112 12.49 1.84 17.84
C SER A 112 13.88 2.40 17.60
N ASP A 113 14.90 1.53 17.55
CA ASP A 113 16.29 1.90 17.35
C ASP A 113 16.52 2.40 15.92
N LEU A 114 15.90 1.74 14.94
CA LEU A 114 15.94 2.16 13.54
C LEU A 114 15.29 3.53 13.33
N ARG A 115 14.15 3.77 13.98
CA ARG A 115 13.46 5.08 13.90
C ARG A 115 14.29 6.19 14.54
N SER A 116 14.89 5.96 15.69
CA SER A 116 15.75 6.94 16.36
C SER A 116 17.02 7.26 15.56
N ALA A 117 17.56 6.26 14.83
CA ALA A 117 18.68 6.42 13.93
C ALA A 117 18.30 6.98 12.55
N GLY A 118 17.01 7.24 12.27
CA GLY A 118 16.54 7.71 10.96
C GLY A 118 16.45 6.63 9.87
N LEU A 119 16.72 5.37 10.20
CA LEU A 119 16.62 4.25 9.25
C LEU A 119 15.20 3.70 9.18
N TYR A 120 14.22 4.59 8.99
CA TYR A 120 12.80 4.25 9.00
C TYR A 120 12.00 5.20 8.08
N LEU A 121 10.72 4.85 7.86
CA LEU A 121 9.80 5.63 7.03
C LEU A 121 9.68 7.09 7.51
N GLY A 122 9.71 8.03 6.57
CA GLY A 122 9.58 9.46 6.81
C GLY A 122 10.87 10.16 7.24
N ALA A 123 11.98 9.44 7.40
CA ALA A 123 13.28 10.07 7.69
C ALA A 123 13.76 10.89 6.48
N GLN A 124 14.21 12.11 6.73
CA GLN A 124 14.71 13.05 5.73
C GLN A 124 16.23 13.12 5.79
N TRP A 125 16.87 12.77 4.67
CA TRP A 125 18.30 12.57 4.56
C TRP A 125 19.02 13.59 3.66
N ARG A 126 18.43 14.73 3.35
CA ARG A 126 19.10 15.80 2.58
C ARG A 126 20.32 16.35 3.33
N GLU A 127 21.33 16.77 2.59
CA GLU A 127 22.57 17.31 3.17
C GLU A 127 22.35 18.55 4.05
N ASP A 128 21.38 19.40 3.69
CA ASP A 128 21.04 20.62 4.46
C ASP A 128 20.33 20.29 5.79
N VAL A 129 19.82 19.09 5.96
CA VAL A 129 19.11 18.63 7.16
C VAL A 129 19.95 17.65 7.99
N ALA A 130 20.43 16.58 7.37
CA ALA A 130 21.13 15.48 8.04
C ALA A 130 22.67 15.55 7.93
N GLY A 131 23.19 16.53 7.21
CA GLY A 131 24.61 16.57 6.86
C GLY A 131 24.98 15.48 5.86
N THR A 132 26.27 15.14 5.81
CA THR A 132 26.77 14.07 4.94
C THR A 132 26.18 12.73 5.32
N SER A 133 25.38 12.16 4.43
CA SER A 133 24.75 10.85 4.51
C SER A 133 24.83 10.18 3.12
N ALA A 134 24.66 8.86 3.04
CA ALA A 134 24.70 8.19 1.73
C ALA A 134 23.58 8.68 0.81
N VAL A 135 22.35 8.81 1.32
CA VAL A 135 21.20 9.31 0.55
C VAL A 135 21.42 10.77 0.12
N GLY A 136 21.75 11.67 1.06
CA GLY A 136 21.94 13.10 0.77
C GLY A 136 23.07 13.36 -0.21
N THR A 137 24.20 12.70 -0.03
CA THR A 137 25.34 12.83 -0.93
C THR A 137 25.06 12.22 -2.31
N CYS A 138 24.32 11.09 -2.37
CA CYS A 138 23.86 10.49 -3.62
C CYS A 138 22.94 11.44 -4.38
N LEU A 139 21.99 12.10 -3.70
CA LEU A 139 21.11 13.12 -4.30
C LEU A 139 21.90 14.30 -4.87
N ALA A 140 22.92 14.78 -4.15
CA ALA A 140 23.72 15.93 -4.54
C ALA A 140 24.67 15.62 -5.71
N THR A 141 25.23 14.39 -5.76
CA THR A 141 26.23 14.02 -6.77
C THR A 141 25.63 13.28 -7.97
N GLY A 142 24.53 12.56 -7.79
CA GLY A 142 23.96 11.63 -8.76
C GLY A 142 24.80 10.37 -8.94
N GLU A 143 25.63 10.00 -7.98
CA GLU A 143 26.55 8.85 -8.04
C GLU A 143 26.31 7.89 -6.87
N ALA A 144 26.53 6.61 -7.12
CA ALA A 144 26.46 5.60 -6.07
C ALA A 144 27.70 5.68 -5.17
N LEU A 145 27.49 5.64 -3.85
CA LEU A 145 28.58 5.78 -2.87
C LEU A 145 28.26 5.10 -1.55
N THR A 146 29.29 4.96 -0.74
CA THR A 146 29.21 4.52 0.65
C THR A 146 29.68 5.65 1.58
N VAL A 147 28.87 5.95 2.61
CA VAL A 147 29.24 6.78 3.76
C VAL A 147 29.34 5.85 4.97
N HIS A 148 30.56 5.74 5.49
CA HIS A 148 30.91 4.73 6.49
C HIS A 148 31.39 5.37 7.78
N GLN A 149 30.69 5.10 8.89
CA GLN A 149 31.08 5.56 10.23
C GLN A 149 31.44 7.05 10.28
N SER A 150 32.70 7.41 10.55
CA SER A 150 33.17 8.79 10.67
C SER A 150 33.15 9.61 9.36
N ASP A 151 32.69 9.03 8.26
CA ASP A 151 32.39 9.77 7.02
C ASP A 151 31.12 10.62 7.15
N HIS A 152 30.18 10.24 8.04
CA HIS A 152 28.98 11.03 8.32
C HIS A 152 29.33 12.35 8.96
N PHE A 153 28.61 13.42 8.62
CA PHE A 153 28.85 14.74 9.17
C PHE A 153 28.38 14.85 10.64
N ASP A 154 27.18 14.37 10.93
CA ASP A 154 26.63 14.37 12.29
C ASP A 154 27.20 13.18 13.08
N PHE A 155 27.72 13.47 14.27
CA PHE A 155 28.29 12.46 15.15
C PHE A 155 27.31 11.34 15.54
N THR A 156 26.01 11.63 15.64
CA THR A 156 24.97 10.65 15.99
C THR A 156 24.91 9.51 14.96
N HIS A 157 25.28 9.79 13.70
CA HIS A 157 25.28 8.84 12.60
C HIS A 157 26.60 8.08 12.42
N THR A 158 27.64 8.38 13.20
CA THR A 158 28.97 7.74 13.06
C THR A 158 29.00 6.24 13.37
N ARG A 159 27.92 5.67 13.88
CA ARG A 159 27.76 4.21 14.06
C ARG A 159 27.21 3.50 12.81
N LEU A 160 26.64 4.27 11.90
CA LEU A 160 26.00 3.75 10.71
C LEU A 160 27.02 3.42 9.62
N SER A 161 26.65 2.52 8.75
CA SER A 161 27.26 2.36 7.44
C SER A 161 26.16 2.29 6.40
N CYS A 162 26.13 3.30 5.53
CA CYS A 162 25.08 3.51 4.57
C CYS A 162 25.66 3.46 3.15
N THR A 163 25.03 2.72 2.26
CA THR A 163 25.45 2.59 0.86
C THR A 163 24.26 2.87 -0.04
N ALA A 164 24.37 3.91 -0.84
CA ALA A 164 23.26 4.40 -1.66
C ALA A 164 23.60 4.43 -3.14
N ALA A 165 22.57 4.20 -3.98
CA ALA A 165 22.67 4.37 -5.43
C ALA A 165 21.43 5.09 -5.98
N PRO A 166 21.64 6.01 -6.95
CA PRO A 166 20.57 6.82 -7.54
C PRO A 166 19.74 6.00 -8.52
N ILE A 167 18.42 6.18 -8.49
CA ILE A 167 17.46 5.68 -9.48
C ILE A 167 17.07 6.86 -10.36
N TYR A 168 17.30 6.74 -11.65
CA TYR A 168 16.91 7.73 -12.64
C TYR A 168 15.59 7.36 -13.32
N ASP A 169 14.80 8.38 -13.62
CA ASP A 169 13.63 8.21 -14.48
C ASP A 169 14.02 8.08 -15.96
N LEU A 170 13.05 7.84 -16.81
CA LEU A 170 13.26 7.68 -18.24
C LEU A 170 13.66 8.99 -18.95
N GLN A 171 13.52 10.13 -18.28
CA GLN A 171 13.92 11.46 -18.72
C GLN A 171 15.34 11.84 -18.24
N GLY A 172 15.98 10.94 -17.46
CA GLY A 172 17.32 11.17 -16.91
C GLY A 172 17.35 12.09 -15.69
N GLN A 173 16.20 12.33 -15.07
CA GLN A 173 16.12 13.02 -13.81
C GLN A 173 16.26 12.03 -12.66
N LEU A 174 16.89 12.45 -11.57
CA LEU A 174 16.99 11.62 -10.38
C LEU A 174 15.62 11.52 -9.72
N ALA A 175 15.03 10.32 -9.75
CA ALA A 175 13.69 10.04 -9.25
C ALA A 175 13.68 9.58 -7.79
N ALA A 176 14.69 8.79 -7.40
CA ALA A 176 14.77 8.23 -6.05
C ALA A 176 16.21 7.79 -5.75
N VAL A 177 16.46 7.39 -4.51
CA VAL A 177 17.73 6.79 -4.06
C VAL A 177 17.39 5.49 -3.33
N LEU A 178 18.04 4.41 -3.70
CA LEU A 178 18.02 3.16 -2.94
C LEU A 178 19.20 3.14 -1.99
N ASP A 179 18.91 2.96 -0.70
CA ASP A 179 19.90 2.89 0.36
C ASP A 179 19.88 1.54 1.08
N LEU A 180 21.06 1.01 1.33
CA LEU A 180 21.32 -0.21 2.10
C LEU A 180 22.18 0.15 3.31
N SER A 181 21.57 0.12 4.48
CA SER A 181 22.18 0.62 5.71
C SER A 181 22.31 -0.44 6.80
N LEU A 182 23.37 -0.30 7.59
CA LEU A 182 23.61 -1.02 8.85
C LEU A 182 23.51 -0.07 10.02
N LEU A 183 22.70 -0.43 11.03
CA LEU A 183 22.59 0.34 12.28
C LEU A 183 23.89 0.33 13.08
N ARG A 184 24.63 -0.77 13.02
CA ARG A 184 25.95 -0.94 13.64
C ARG A 184 26.85 -1.64 12.67
N SER A 185 27.85 -0.95 12.17
CA SER A 185 28.82 -1.54 11.26
C SER A 185 29.92 -2.25 12.04
N PRO A 186 30.04 -3.57 11.95
CA PRO A 186 31.08 -4.31 12.68
C PRO A 186 32.43 -4.35 11.95
N ALA A 187 32.46 -4.00 10.66
CA ALA A 187 33.55 -4.34 9.78
C ALA A 187 34.22 -3.10 9.16
N ALA A 188 35.43 -3.27 8.63
CA ALA A 188 36.15 -2.24 7.91
C ALA A 188 35.38 -1.82 6.62
N ARG A 189 35.62 -0.59 6.14
CA ARG A 189 35.00 0.01 4.94
C ARG A 189 35.02 -0.92 3.72
N ALA A 190 36.08 -1.72 3.54
CA ALA A 190 36.20 -2.66 2.42
C ALA A 190 35.04 -3.65 2.33
N SER A 191 34.39 -4.01 3.47
CA SER A 191 33.22 -4.87 3.47
C SER A 191 32.00 -4.27 2.77
N GLN A 192 31.95 -2.95 2.65
CA GLN A 192 30.82 -2.21 2.04
C GLN A 192 30.89 -2.18 0.50
N GLN A 193 31.99 -2.63 -0.10
CA GLN A 193 32.10 -2.74 -1.56
C GLN A 193 31.06 -3.74 -2.12
N MET A 194 30.83 -4.85 -1.42
CA MET A 194 29.78 -5.80 -1.82
C MET A 194 28.39 -5.16 -1.72
N ALA A 195 28.12 -4.39 -0.66
CA ALA A 195 26.87 -3.65 -0.51
C ALA A 195 26.66 -2.69 -1.69
N LEU A 196 27.70 -1.97 -2.11
CA LEU A 196 27.65 -1.07 -3.25
C LEU A 196 27.33 -1.80 -4.56
N HIS A 197 27.92 -2.97 -4.79
CA HIS A 197 27.58 -3.80 -5.96
C HIS A 197 26.13 -4.27 -5.94
N LEU A 198 25.65 -4.74 -4.80
CA LEU A 198 24.27 -5.24 -4.64
C LEU A 198 23.25 -4.13 -4.88
N VAL A 199 23.45 -2.95 -4.28
CA VAL A 199 22.55 -1.79 -4.45
C VAL A 199 22.54 -1.33 -5.90
N THR A 200 23.72 -1.19 -6.52
CA THR A 200 23.85 -0.77 -7.92
C THR A 200 23.19 -1.77 -8.87
N ALA A 201 23.35 -3.08 -8.63
CA ALA A 201 22.68 -4.11 -9.43
C ALA A 201 21.16 -4.07 -9.24
N ALA A 202 20.67 -3.84 -8.03
CA ALA A 202 19.25 -3.70 -7.75
C ALA A 202 18.65 -2.47 -8.47
N VAL A 203 19.31 -1.34 -8.42
CA VAL A 203 18.92 -0.10 -9.12
C VAL A 203 18.81 -0.33 -10.63
N ARG A 204 19.82 -0.95 -11.25
CA ARG A 204 19.74 -1.28 -12.70
C ARG A 204 18.50 -2.09 -13.06
N ARG A 205 18.14 -3.06 -12.21
CA ARG A 205 16.94 -3.91 -12.42
C ARG A 205 15.65 -3.10 -12.25
N VAL A 206 15.61 -2.17 -11.29
CA VAL A 206 14.45 -1.27 -11.11
C VAL A 206 14.29 -0.35 -12.31
N GLU A 207 15.37 0.27 -12.80
CA GLU A 207 15.34 1.12 -14.00
C GLU A 207 14.91 0.33 -15.25
N LEU A 208 15.43 -0.88 -15.43
CA LEU A 208 15.02 -1.77 -16.54
C LEU A 208 13.53 -2.12 -16.45
N ALA A 209 13.05 -2.46 -15.25
CA ALA A 209 11.64 -2.77 -15.05
C ALA A 209 10.75 -1.55 -15.33
N ASN A 210 11.19 -0.35 -14.94
CA ASN A 210 10.49 0.90 -15.23
C ASN A 210 10.45 1.19 -16.73
N LEU A 211 11.58 1.02 -17.44
CA LEU A 211 11.64 1.16 -18.90
C LEU A 211 10.68 0.18 -19.57
N MET A 212 10.71 -1.09 -19.20
CA MET A 212 9.81 -2.12 -19.74
C MET A 212 8.33 -1.81 -19.53
N ALA A 213 7.97 -1.31 -18.33
CA ALA A 213 6.60 -0.99 -17.99
C ALA A 213 6.04 0.18 -18.83
N GLN A 214 6.90 1.15 -19.19
CA GLN A 214 6.47 2.36 -19.92
C GLN A 214 6.66 2.29 -21.43
N SER A 215 7.48 1.37 -21.95
CA SER A 215 7.84 1.29 -23.38
C SER A 215 7.06 0.22 -24.15
N GLY A 216 5.88 -0.16 -23.70
CA GLY A 216 5.11 -1.26 -24.32
C GLY A 216 4.78 -1.07 -25.81
N SER A 217 4.75 0.17 -26.33
CA SER A 217 4.49 0.48 -27.75
C SER A 217 5.74 0.64 -28.60
N ASP A 218 6.91 0.54 -28.01
CA ASP A 218 8.19 0.83 -28.64
C ASP A 218 9.04 -0.45 -28.69
N TRP A 219 10.03 -0.49 -29.57
CA TRP A 219 11.08 -1.49 -29.48
C TRP A 219 11.91 -1.23 -28.20
N VAL A 220 12.22 -2.28 -27.44
CA VAL A 220 13.16 -2.18 -26.32
C VAL A 220 14.41 -2.99 -26.69
N LEU A 221 15.56 -2.32 -26.66
CA LEU A 221 16.87 -2.94 -26.82
C LEU A 221 17.51 -3.09 -25.45
N ARG A 222 17.80 -4.33 -25.07
CA ARG A 222 18.64 -4.69 -23.93
C ARG A 222 20.06 -4.90 -24.47
N LEU A 223 21.05 -4.37 -23.80
CA LEU A 223 22.44 -4.35 -24.23
C LEU A 223 23.34 -4.91 -23.15
N ALA A 224 24.32 -5.71 -23.53
CA ALA A 224 25.33 -6.27 -22.63
C ALA A 224 26.70 -6.33 -23.29
N GLN A 225 27.76 -6.27 -22.51
CA GLN A 225 29.13 -6.48 -22.97
C GLN A 225 29.48 -7.96 -23.18
N SER A 226 28.73 -8.86 -22.49
CA SER A 226 28.85 -10.31 -22.65
C SER A 226 27.57 -10.90 -23.22
N PRO A 227 27.65 -11.85 -24.17
CA PRO A 227 26.48 -12.56 -24.66
C PRO A 227 25.80 -13.44 -23.58
N ASP A 228 26.56 -13.93 -22.61
CA ASP A 228 26.08 -14.92 -21.61
C ASP A 228 25.02 -14.34 -20.67
N PHE A 229 25.10 -13.04 -20.38
CA PHE A 229 24.18 -12.35 -19.47
C PHE A 229 23.11 -11.51 -20.14
N LEU A 230 23.18 -11.37 -21.46
CA LEU A 230 22.28 -10.52 -22.26
C LEU A 230 20.79 -10.75 -21.98
N ASP A 231 20.39 -12.00 -21.86
CA ASP A 231 18.98 -12.38 -21.70
C ASP A 231 18.51 -12.41 -20.23
N VAL A 232 19.47 -12.36 -19.27
CA VAL A 232 19.19 -12.48 -17.84
C VAL A 232 19.39 -11.15 -17.10
N ASP A 233 20.56 -10.52 -17.26
CA ASP A 233 20.95 -9.30 -16.52
C ASP A 233 21.69 -8.35 -17.48
N ALA A 234 20.94 -7.64 -18.31
CA ALA A 234 21.49 -6.69 -19.28
C ALA A 234 22.13 -5.49 -18.57
N ASP A 235 23.27 -5.02 -19.09
CA ASP A 235 24.00 -3.87 -18.54
C ASP A 235 23.27 -2.56 -18.77
N ALA A 236 22.58 -2.41 -19.90
CA ALA A 236 21.88 -1.20 -20.31
C ALA A 236 20.63 -1.54 -21.12
N ALA A 237 19.68 -0.62 -21.18
CA ALA A 237 18.52 -0.75 -22.05
C ALA A 237 18.02 0.60 -22.52
N LEU A 238 17.43 0.62 -23.73
CA LEU A 238 16.80 1.80 -24.32
C LEU A 238 15.55 1.41 -25.10
N SER A 239 14.63 2.35 -25.29
CA SER A 239 13.48 2.18 -26.17
C SER A 239 13.60 3.02 -27.43
N VAL A 240 13.06 2.48 -28.52
CA VAL A 240 13.12 3.07 -29.87
C VAL A 240 11.72 3.11 -30.45
N ASP A 241 11.28 4.28 -30.89
CA ASP A 241 9.97 4.47 -31.49
C ASP A 241 9.86 3.86 -32.91
N ALA A 242 8.66 3.90 -33.50
CA ALA A 242 8.39 3.41 -34.83
C ALA A 242 9.16 4.16 -35.94
N ARG A 243 9.84 5.27 -35.65
CA ARG A 243 10.69 6.03 -36.56
C ARG A 243 12.18 5.76 -36.33
N GLY A 244 12.52 4.81 -35.48
CA GLY A 244 13.91 4.48 -35.16
C GLY A 244 14.61 5.49 -34.24
N ARG A 245 13.86 6.34 -33.52
CA ARG A 245 14.41 7.34 -32.59
C ARG A 245 14.36 6.84 -31.17
N ILE A 246 15.41 7.11 -30.40
CA ILE A 246 15.52 6.80 -28.98
C ILE A 246 14.48 7.63 -28.22
N ARG A 247 13.58 6.96 -27.49
CA ARG A 247 12.51 7.60 -26.72
C ARG A 247 12.79 7.67 -25.23
N ALA A 248 13.35 6.59 -24.71
CA ALA A 248 13.69 6.46 -23.29
C ALA A 248 14.90 5.54 -23.13
N MET A 249 15.59 5.64 -22.01
CA MET A 249 16.77 4.83 -21.74
C MET A 249 17.03 4.72 -20.23
N THR A 250 17.67 3.63 -19.81
CA THR A 250 18.21 3.49 -18.45
C THR A 250 19.43 4.40 -18.27
N HIS A 251 19.79 4.73 -17.04
CA HIS A 251 20.96 5.54 -16.74
C HIS A 251 22.26 4.93 -17.33
N ALA A 252 22.42 3.62 -17.23
CA ALA A 252 23.57 2.93 -17.83
C ALA A 252 23.63 3.12 -19.37
N ALA A 253 22.46 3.05 -20.05
CA ALA A 253 22.40 3.32 -21.48
C ALA A 253 22.72 4.78 -21.81
N SER A 254 22.26 5.72 -20.99
CA SER A 254 22.59 7.15 -21.15
C SER A 254 24.10 7.40 -21.07
N ARG A 255 24.77 6.81 -20.08
CA ARG A 255 26.24 6.91 -19.93
C ARG A 255 26.98 6.30 -21.14
N MET A 256 26.55 5.14 -21.57
CA MET A 256 27.11 4.44 -22.73
C MET A 256 26.95 5.28 -24.02
N LEU A 257 25.75 5.76 -24.32
CA LEU A 257 25.49 6.55 -25.53
C LEU A 257 26.20 7.89 -25.49
N ALA A 258 26.29 8.52 -24.32
CA ALA A 258 27.05 9.75 -24.15
C ALA A 258 28.55 9.53 -24.43
N SER A 259 29.13 8.41 -23.94
CA SER A 259 30.51 8.03 -24.24
C SER A 259 30.74 7.83 -25.73
N ILE A 260 29.86 7.08 -26.42
CA ILE A 260 29.93 6.86 -27.87
C ILE A 260 29.86 8.18 -28.63
N ALA A 261 29.05 9.14 -28.16
CA ALA A 261 28.86 10.44 -28.81
C ALA A 261 29.90 11.50 -28.38
N GLY A 262 30.81 11.21 -27.46
CA GLY A 262 31.74 12.19 -26.90
C GLY A 262 31.06 13.29 -26.06
N LEU A 263 29.90 12.98 -25.45
CA LEU A 263 29.09 13.89 -24.66
C LEU A 263 29.18 13.58 -23.16
N ASN A 264 28.78 14.53 -22.31
CA ASN A 264 28.55 14.25 -20.91
C ASN A 264 27.17 13.60 -20.72
N TRP A 265 27.10 12.50 -19.98
CA TRP A 265 25.84 11.79 -19.71
C TRP A 265 24.74 12.66 -19.05
N ARG A 266 25.14 13.70 -18.31
CA ARG A 266 24.20 14.69 -17.74
C ARG A 266 23.46 15.51 -18.81
N GLN A 267 23.88 15.41 -20.07
CA GLN A 267 23.21 15.99 -21.24
C GLN A 267 22.25 15.01 -21.92
N GLN A 268 21.64 14.10 -21.16
CA GLN A 268 20.68 13.09 -21.67
C GLN A 268 19.58 13.67 -22.58
N PRO A 269 19.03 14.87 -22.38
CA PRO A 269 18.07 15.45 -23.32
C PRO A 269 18.57 15.56 -24.76
N LEU A 270 19.90 15.63 -24.97
CA LEU A 270 20.52 15.63 -26.29
C LEU A 270 20.56 14.24 -26.94
N LEU A 271 20.42 13.18 -26.16
CA LEU A 271 20.42 11.78 -26.62
C LEU A 271 19.02 11.31 -27.01
N THR A 272 17.98 11.80 -26.33
CA THR A 272 16.58 11.48 -26.60
C THR A 272 16.14 12.09 -27.93
N GLY A 273 15.35 11.37 -28.71
CA GLY A 273 14.89 11.80 -30.04
C GLY A 273 15.90 11.59 -31.16
N GLN A 274 17.15 11.21 -30.86
CA GLN A 274 18.16 10.91 -31.86
C GLN A 274 17.88 9.56 -32.52
N PRO A 275 18.20 9.41 -33.82
CA PRO A 275 18.09 8.13 -34.49
C PRO A 275 19.12 7.12 -33.95
N LEU A 276 18.72 5.84 -33.83
CA LEU A 276 19.60 4.77 -33.37
C LEU A 276 20.89 4.67 -34.15
N GLY A 277 20.84 4.89 -35.50
CA GLY A 277 21.96 4.88 -36.41
C GLY A 277 23.03 5.96 -36.13
N ARG A 278 22.75 6.94 -35.27
CA ARG A 278 23.76 7.89 -34.79
C ARG A 278 24.81 7.23 -33.89
N PHE A 279 24.39 6.23 -33.14
CA PHE A 279 25.21 5.58 -32.11
C PHE A 279 25.71 4.20 -32.57
N PHE A 280 24.90 3.49 -33.32
CA PHE A 280 25.17 2.13 -33.74
C PHE A 280 25.09 2.00 -35.29
N ASP A 281 25.80 1.03 -35.82
CA ASP A 281 25.74 0.68 -37.23
C ASP A 281 24.51 -0.22 -37.49
N THR A 282 23.33 0.32 -37.21
CA THR A 282 22.06 -0.40 -37.35
C THR A 282 20.89 0.59 -37.52
N ASP A 283 19.79 0.08 -38.02
CA ASP A 283 18.53 0.81 -38.16
C ASP A 283 17.34 0.00 -37.60
N LEU A 284 16.13 0.57 -37.72
CA LEU A 284 14.91 -0.08 -37.25
C LEU A 284 14.62 -1.42 -37.96
N GLN A 285 14.99 -1.55 -39.23
CA GLN A 285 14.71 -2.74 -40.04
C GLN A 285 15.59 -3.92 -39.62
N ALA A 286 16.73 -3.67 -39.04
CA ALA A 286 17.64 -4.69 -38.55
C ALA A 286 17.26 -5.23 -37.13
N LEU A 287 16.40 -4.54 -36.37
CA LEU A 287 16.04 -4.95 -35.00
C LEU A 287 15.43 -6.35 -34.92
N PRO A 288 14.60 -6.84 -35.86
CA PRO A 288 14.11 -8.22 -35.84
C PRO A 288 15.21 -9.28 -35.85
N GLN A 289 16.39 -8.97 -36.36
CA GLN A 289 17.55 -9.88 -36.40
C GLN A 289 18.21 -10.03 -35.02
N LEU A 290 17.95 -9.08 -34.08
CA LEU A 290 18.45 -9.07 -32.72
C LEU A 290 17.48 -9.70 -31.72
N MET A 291 16.41 -10.33 -32.20
CA MET A 291 15.45 -11.03 -31.34
C MET A 291 16.01 -12.38 -30.87
N ARG A 292 15.36 -12.97 -29.87
CA ARG A 292 15.76 -14.20 -29.18
C ARG A 292 15.74 -15.47 -30.03
N ASN A 293 15.28 -15.35 -31.29
CA ASN A 293 15.33 -16.44 -32.29
C ASN A 293 16.73 -16.76 -32.80
N ARG A 294 17.75 -15.95 -32.45
CA ARG A 294 19.17 -16.19 -32.75
C ARG A 294 19.99 -16.36 -31.51
N PRO A 295 21.11 -17.12 -31.55
CA PRO A 295 22.04 -17.22 -30.43
C PRO A 295 22.53 -15.83 -29.99
N ALA A 296 22.77 -15.65 -28.67
CA ALA A 296 23.22 -14.37 -28.12
C ALA A 296 24.53 -13.87 -28.77
N GLN A 297 25.44 -14.80 -29.12
CA GLN A 297 26.71 -14.50 -29.75
C GLN A 297 26.58 -13.88 -31.14
N GLU A 298 25.47 -14.10 -31.84
CA GLU A 298 25.20 -13.58 -33.17
C GLU A 298 24.45 -12.23 -33.16
N ARG A 299 23.91 -11.83 -32.01
CA ARG A 299 23.12 -10.60 -31.82
C ARG A 299 24.02 -9.42 -31.48
N ILE A 300 24.86 -9.04 -32.46
CA ILE A 300 25.92 -8.05 -32.26
C ILE A 300 25.48 -6.68 -32.79
N LEU A 301 25.70 -5.64 -32.01
CA LEU A 301 25.64 -4.24 -32.39
C LEU A 301 27.04 -3.62 -32.39
N ARG A 302 27.46 -3.00 -33.48
CA ARG A 302 28.69 -2.22 -33.55
C ARG A 302 28.39 -0.76 -33.28
N ALA A 303 29.00 -0.20 -32.27
CA ALA A 303 28.90 1.22 -32.00
C ALA A 303 29.83 2.04 -32.87
N ARG A 304 29.52 3.31 -33.08
CA ARG A 304 30.30 4.24 -33.90
C ARG A 304 31.70 4.55 -33.40
N ASP A 305 31.95 4.32 -32.09
CA ASP A 305 33.28 4.41 -31.49
C ASP A 305 34.11 3.12 -31.67
N GLY A 306 33.57 2.12 -32.37
CA GLY A 306 34.21 0.82 -32.60
C GLY A 306 33.95 -0.21 -31.51
N SER A 307 33.28 0.12 -30.43
CA SER A 307 32.92 -0.83 -29.37
C SER A 307 31.84 -1.83 -29.86
N ILE A 308 31.89 -3.03 -29.30
CA ILE A 308 30.96 -4.13 -29.66
C ILE A 308 30.04 -4.38 -28.46
N TRP A 309 28.75 -4.46 -28.76
CA TRP A 309 27.71 -4.76 -27.78
C TRP A 309 26.86 -5.94 -28.28
N PHE A 310 26.44 -6.78 -27.37
CA PHE A 310 25.43 -7.80 -27.65
C PHE A 310 24.04 -7.20 -27.33
N ALA A 311 23.06 -7.44 -28.22
CA ALA A 311 21.75 -6.83 -28.12
C ALA A 311 20.61 -7.86 -28.15
N HIS A 312 19.58 -7.62 -27.35
CA HIS A 312 18.33 -8.32 -27.42
C HIS A 312 17.21 -7.31 -27.70
N ALA A 313 16.64 -7.38 -28.90
CA ALA A 313 15.52 -6.54 -29.27
C ALA A 313 14.20 -7.21 -28.91
N LEU A 314 13.40 -6.53 -28.13
CA LEU A 314 12.04 -6.89 -27.78
C LEU A 314 11.10 -6.07 -28.67
N PRO A 315 10.24 -6.71 -29.47
CA PRO A 315 9.34 -5.99 -30.36
C PRO A 315 8.32 -5.19 -29.55
N PRO A 316 7.79 -4.09 -30.12
CA PRO A 316 6.64 -3.42 -29.57
C PRO A 316 5.59 -4.48 -29.27
N GLN A 317 5.18 -4.56 -28.03
CA GLN A 317 3.92 -5.25 -27.77
C GLN A 317 2.89 -4.42 -28.52
N PRO A 318 2.15 -5.01 -29.49
CA PRO A 318 1.07 -4.25 -30.06
C PRO A 318 0.33 -3.68 -28.83
N ARG A 319 0.33 -2.35 -28.72
CA ARG A 319 -0.79 -1.79 -27.98
C ARG A 319 -1.93 -2.51 -28.66
N SER A 320 -2.52 -3.46 -27.98
CA SER A 320 -3.89 -3.76 -28.22
C SER A 320 -4.49 -2.36 -28.35
N SER A 321 -4.44 -1.82 -29.59
CA SER A 321 -5.33 -0.74 -29.98
C SER A 321 -6.60 -1.28 -29.42
N ALA A 322 -7.29 -0.52 -28.63
CA ALA A 322 -8.54 -0.93 -28.02
C ALA A 322 -9.63 -1.22 -29.09
N GLN A 323 -9.32 -2.04 -30.06
CA GLN A 323 -9.99 -3.26 -30.42
C GLN A 323 -9.61 -4.21 -29.30
N ALA A 324 -10.45 -4.12 -28.25
CA ALA A 324 -10.64 -5.19 -27.34
C ALA A 324 -10.50 -6.50 -28.13
N SER A 325 -9.36 -7.22 -28.00
CA SER A 325 -9.48 -8.66 -27.81
C SER A 325 -10.55 -8.70 -26.75
N PRO A 326 -11.76 -9.24 -27.00
CA PRO A 326 -12.80 -9.12 -26.04
C PRO A 326 -12.15 -9.56 -24.76
N ARG A 327 -11.90 -8.60 -23.82
CA ARG A 327 -11.53 -8.94 -22.45
C ARG A 327 -12.59 -9.95 -22.15
N PRO A 328 -12.23 -11.24 -21.85
CA PRO A 328 -13.27 -12.25 -21.73
C PRO A 328 -14.37 -11.57 -20.95
N SER A 329 -15.50 -11.34 -21.64
CA SER A 329 -16.56 -10.47 -21.13
C SER A 329 -16.82 -10.99 -19.74
N LEU A 330 -16.74 -10.13 -18.74
CA LEU A 330 -16.98 -10.58 -17.37
C LEU A 330 -18.23 -11.42 -17.41
N PRO A 331 -18.26 -12.60 -16.81
CA PRO A 331 -19.49 -13.37 -16.67
C PRO A 331 -20.62 -12.46 -16.21
N ALA A 332 -21.81 -12.58 -16.78
CA ALA A 332 -22.93 -11.66 -16.51
C ALA A 332 -23.15 -11.35 -15.01
N PRO A 333 -23.02 -12.31 -14.06
CA PRO A 333 -23.14 -12.02 -12.64
C PRO A 333 -22.05 -11.08 -12.10
N LEU A 334 -20.82 -11.16 -12.62
CA LEU A 334 -19.71 -10.27 -12.23
C LEU A 334 -19.80 -8.93 -12.94
N GLN A 335 -20.27 -8.91 -14.19
CA GLN A 335 -20.49 -7.68 -14.95
C GLN A 335 -21.53 -6.77 -14.27
N ALA A 336 -22.55 -7.33 -13.65
CA ALA A 336 -23.57 -6.58 -12.92
C ALA A 336 -23.02 -5.80 -11.71
N LEU A 337 -21.85 -6.18 -11.19
CA LEU A 337 -21.17 -5.47 -10.11
C LEU A 337 -20.20 -4.39 -10.60
N ASN A 338 -20.00 -4.25 -11.90
CA ASN A 338 -19.07 -3.32 -12.50
C ASN A 338 -19.78 -2.01 -12.85
N THR A 339 -19.63 -1.00 -12.02
CA THR A 339 -20.20 0.33 -12.19
C THR A 339 -19.17 1.35 -12.72
N GLY A 340 -17.92 0.91 -13.02
CA GLY A 340 -16.91 1.74 -13.69
C GLY A 340 -15.68 2.09 -12.86
N ASP A 341 -15.62 1.68 -11.60
CA ASP A 341 -14.42 1.89 -10.78
C ASP A 341 -13.27 0.97 -11.22
N ALA A 342 -12.07 1.53 -11.37
CA ALA A 342 -10.90 0.81 -11.88
C ALA A 342 -10.40 -0.27 -10.89
N ALA A 343 -10.39 0.01 -9.60
CA ALA A 343 -9.94 -0.92 -8.56
C ALA A 343 -10.93 -2.08 -8.45
N MET A 344 -12.22 -1.78 -8.37
CA MET A 344 -13.27 -2.81 -8.40
C MET A 344 -13.25 -3.62 -9.70
N GLY A 345 -13.02 -2.99 -10.85
CA GLY A 345 -12.83 -3.66 -12.13
C GLY A 345 -11.69 -4.70 -12.10
N GLN A 346 -10.56 -4.39 -11.47
CA GLN A 346 -9.47 -5.35 -11.29
C GLN A 346 -9.87 -6.55 -10.40
N VAL A 347 -10.60 -6.29 -9.32
CA VAL A 347 -11.14 -7.35 -8.44
C VAL A 347 -12.07 -8.26 -9.23
N LEU A 348 -12.99 -7.70 -10.03
CA LEU A 348 -13.94 -8.46 -10.85
C LEU A 348 -13.25 -9.30 -11.93
N HIS A 349 -12.18 -8.77 -12.58
CA HIS A 349 -11.40 -9.54 -13.53
C HIS A 349 -10.61 -10.70 -12.88
N LYS A 350 -10.07 -10.50 -11.67
CA LYS A 350 -9.47 -11.59 -10.90
C LYS A 350 -10.54 -12.62 -10.52
N ALA A 351 -11.71 -12.17 -10.04
CA ALA A 351 -12.83 -13.00 -9.69
C ALA A 351 -13.29 -13.86 -10.88
N ALA A 352 -13.41 -13.30 -12.08
CA ALA A 352 -13.78 -14.02 -13.29
C ALA A 352 -12.80 -15.14 -13.65
N ARG A 353 -11.51 -14.95 -13.43
CA ARG A 353 -10.48 -15.98 -13.65
C ARG A 353 -10.49 -17.06 -12.57
N LEU A 354 -10.85 -16.71 -11.34
CA LEU A 354 -10.96 -17.64 -10.22
C LEU A 354 -12.30 -18.40 -10.19
N ALA A 355 -13.36 -17.83 -10.78
CA ALA A 355 -14.69 -18.41 -10.74
C ALA A 355 -14.74 -19.89 -11.20
N PRO A 356 -14.14 -20.30 -12.34
CA PRO A 356 -14.15 -21.68 -12.80
C PRO A 356 -13.16 -22.61 -12.04
N GLN A 357 -12.32 -22.05 -11.17
CA GLN A 357 -11.32 -22.81 -10.44
C GLN A 357 -11.91 -23.34 -9.12
N ASP A 358 -11.59 -24.58 -8.77
CA ASP A 358 -12.03 -25.18 -7.50
C ASP A 358 -11.04 -24.83 -6.36
N LEU A 359 -10.86 -23.53 -6.12
CA LEU A 359 -9.98 -23.00 -5.09
C LEU A 359 -10.78 -22.26 -4.02
N PRO A 360 -10.45 -22.39 -2.73
CA PRO A 360 -10.95 -21.51 -1.69
C PRO A 360 -10.61 -20.05 -1.99
N VAL A 361 -11.57 -19.17 -1.76
CA VAL A 361 -11.41 -17.72 -1.98
C VAL A 361 -11.65 -16.96 -0.70
N LEU A 362 -10.71 -16.11 -0.31
CA LEU A 362 -10.83 -15.19 0.81
C LEU A 362 -11.17 -13.79 0.30
N LEU A 363 -12.32 -13.24 0.75
CA LEU A 363 -12.76 -11.89 0.46
C LEU A 363 -12.40 -10.98 1.64
N GLN A 364 -11.53 -10.00 1.43
CA GLN A 364 -11.20 -9.01 2.44
C GLN A 364 -11.82 -7.65 2.09
N GLY A 365 -12.21 -6.89 3.11
CA GLY A 365 -12.76 -5.54 2.94
C GLY A 365 -13.61 -5.13 4.13
N GLU A 366 -13.82 -3.84 4.27
CA GLU A 366 -14.60 -3.27 5.36
C GLU A 366 -16.03 -3.83 5.41
N THR A 367 -16.66 -3.71 6.59
CA THR A 367 -18.07 -4.07 6.74
C THR A 367 -18.94 -3.25 5.79
N GLY A 368 -19.87 -3.92 5.08
CA GLY A 368 -20.73 -3.25 4.10
C GLY A 368 -20.09 -2.96 2.74
N SER A 369 -18.85 -3.39 2.46
CA SER A 369 -18.19 -3.18 1.15
C SER A 369 -18.73 -4.04 -0.01
N GLY A 370 -19.64 -4.99 0.27
CA GLY A 370 -20.28 -5.83 -0.77
C GLY A 370 -19.66 -7.22 -0.92
N LYS A 371 -18.97 -7.75 0.09
CA LYS A 371 -18.35 -9.09 0.07
C LYS A 371 -19.34 -10.20 -0.29
N GLU A 372 -20.56 -10.17 0.27
CA GLU A 372 -21.58 -11.17 -0.02
C GLU A 372 -22.06 -11.10 -1.49
N PHE A 373 -22.23 -9.90 -2.04
CA PHE A 373 -22.60 -9.72 -3.45
C PHE A 373 -21.56 -10.33 -4.38
N LEU A 374 -20.26 -10.09 -4.08
CA LEU A 374 -19.18 -10.68 -4.85
C LEU A 374 -19.12 -12.21 -4.70
N ALA A 375 -19.35 -12.74 -3.50
CA ALA A 375 -19.41 -14.19 -3.27
C ALA A 375 -20.53 -14.86 -4.07
N ARG A 376 -21.72 -14.27 -4.10
CA ARG A 376 -22.86 -14.75 -4.92
C ARG A 376 -22.55 -14.71 -6.41
N ALA A 377 -21.93 -13.62 -6.87
CA ALA A 377 -21.53 -13.48 -8.27
C ALA A 377 -20.42 -14.48 -8.67
N LEU A 378 -19.47 -14.77 -7.76
CA LEU A 378 -18.45 -15.80 -7.93
C LEU A 378 -19.08 -17.19 -8.07
N HIS A 379 -20.03 -17.53 -7.19
CA HIS A 379 -20.76 -18.79 -7.27
C HIS A 379 -21.53 -18.90 -8.59
N ALA A 380 -22.31 -17.89 -8.95
CA ALA A 380 -23.09 -17.88 -10.20
C ALA A 380 -22.20 -17.97 -11.46
N ALA A 381 -20.96 -17.47 -11.39
CA ALA A 381 -19.98 -17.53 -12.47
C ALA A 381 -19.14 -18.82 -12.45
N SER A 382 -19.24 -19.65 -11.42
CA SER A 382 -18.38 -20.84 -11.24
C SER A 382 -18.81 -22.06 -12.08
N GLY A 383 -20.07 -22.11 -12.50
CA GLY A 383 -20.65 -23.27 -13.17
C GLY A 383 -21.01 -24.44 -12.23
N ARG A 384 -20.84 -24.31 -10.92
CA ARG A 384 -21.27 -25.32 -9.94
C ARG A 384 -22.79 -25.39 -9.89
N SER A 385 -23.37 -26.62 -9.87
CA SER A 385 -24.80 -26.86 -9.94
C SER A 385 -25.53 -26.86 -8.59
N GLY A 386 -24.76 -27.01 -7.49
CA GLY A 386 -25.30 -27.02 -6.13
C GLY A 386 -25.67 -25.63 -5.61
N ALA A 387 -26.21 -25.56 -4.41
CA ALA A 387 -26.71 -24.32 -3.83
C ALA A 387 -25.56 -23.39 -3.36
N PHE A 388 -25.84 -22.07 -3.36
CA PHE A 388 -25.05 -21.09 -2.61
C PHE A 388 -25.61 -21.01 -1.19
N VAL A 389 -24.86 -21.51 -0.22
CA VAL A 389 -25.23 -21.50 1.19
C VAL A 389 -24.40 -20.50 1.94
N ALA A 390 -25.03 -19.48 2.53
CA ALA A 390 -24.35 -18.42 3.27
C ALA A 390 -24.61 -18.55 4.77
N ILE A 391 -23.58 -18.36 5.56
CA ILE A 391 -23.65 -18.28 7.02
C ILE A 391 -22.80 -17.12 7.51
N ASN A 392 -23.33 -16.36 8.47
CA ASN A 392 -22.57 -15.34 9.17
C ASN A 392 -22.13 -15.91 10.52
N CYS A 393 -20.80 -16.08 10.70
CA CYS A 393 -20.22 -16.69 11.90
C CYS A 393 -20.41 -15.84 13.16
N ALA A 394 -20.53 -14.52 13.02
CA ALA A 394 -20.77 -13.61 14.15
C ALA A 394 -22.24 -13.55 14.60
N ALA A 395 -23.19 -13.94 13.73
CA ALA A 395 -24.62 -13.80 14.01
C ALA A 395 -25.22 -14.97 14.78
N ILE A 396 -24.53 -16.11 14.83
CA ILE A 396 -25.02 -17.35 15.46
C ILE A 396 -24.27 -17.58 16.78
N PRO A 397 -24.99 -17.85 17.89
CA PRO A 397 -24.33 -18.23 19.14
C PRO A 397 -23.43 -19.44 18.97
N GLU A 398 -22.25 -19.42 19.62
CA GLU A 398 -21.22 -20.47 19.49
C GLU A 398 -21.79 -21.89 19.71
N ALA A 399 -22.66 -22.06 20.70
CA ALA A 399 -23.28 -23.35 21.04
C ALA A 399 -24.17 -23.91 19.90
N LEU A 400 -24.68 -23.06 19.02
CA LEU A 400 -25.53 -23.47 17.91
C LEU A 400 -24.80 -23.55 16.57
N LEU A 401 -23.70 -22.79 16.44
CA LEU A 401 -22.95 -22.68 15.18
C LEU A 401 -22.45 -24.06 14.70
N GLU A 402 -22.04 -24.92 15.62
CA GLU A 402 -21.59 -26.26 15.30
C GLU A 402 -22.73 -27.13 14.70
N SER A 403 -23.90 -27.13 15.34
CA SER A 403 -25.02 -27.91 14.88
C SER A 403 -25.63 -27.37 13.57
N GLU A 404 -25.58 -26.07 13.34
CA GLU A 404 -26.01 -25.47 12.08
C GLU A 404 -25.04 -25.81 10.95
N LEU A 405 -23.72 -25.74 11.18
CA LEU A 405 -22.72 -26.04 10.15
C LEU A 405 -22.65 -27.50 9.78
N PHE A 406 -22.54 -28.40 10.78
CA PHE A 406 -22.24 -29.82 10.54
C PHE A 406 -23.48 -30.75 10.66
N GLY A 407 -24.58 -30.23 11.21
CA GLY A 407 -25.77 -31.04 11.44
C GLY A 407 -25.67 -32.00 12.63
N TYR A 408 -26.76 -32.70 12.93
CA TYR A 408 -26.83 -33.66 14.02
C TYR A 408 -27.79 -34.80 13.74
N LEU A 409 -27.50 -36.00 14.31
CA LEU A 409 -28.35 -37.17 14.24
C LEU A 409 -29.48 -37.13 15.30
N PRO A 410 -30.56 -37.87 15.08
CA PRO A 410 -31.64 -37.99 16.07
C PRO A 410 -31.12 -38.43 17.44
N GLY A 411 -31.58 -37.79 18.51
CA GLY A 411 -31.22 -38.18 19.88
C GLY A 411 -29.87 -37.69 20.39
N THR A 412 -29.20 -36.80 19.68
CA THR A 412 -27.85 -36.28 20.06
C THR A 412 -27.90 -35.44 21.32
N TRP A 413 -29.00 -34.70 21.61
CA TRP A 413 -29.24 -33.96 22.87
C TRP A 413 -30.75 -33.85 23.21
N THR A 414 -31.02 -33.56 24.49
CA THR A 414 -32.38 -33.27 24.96
C THR A 414 -32.86 -31.94 24.42
N GLY A 415 -33.83 -31.95 23.48
CA GLY A 415 -34.36 -30.76 22.81
C GLY A 415 -34.07 -30.70 21.30
N GLY A 416 -33.28 -31.62 20.77
CA GLY A 416 -33.07 -31.76 19.32
C GLY A 416 -34.31 -32.28 18.61
N ALA A 417 -34.46 -31.94 17.30
CA ALA A 417 -35.56 -32.48 16.50
C ALA A 417 -35.50 -34.00 16.43
N HIS A 418 -36.67 -34.66 16.55
CA HIS A 418 -36.81 -36.13 16.52
C HIS A 418 -36.24 -36.77 15.23
N LYS A 419 -36.09 -36.01 14.14
CA LYS A 419 -35.59 -36.50 12.85
C LYS A 419 -34.12 -36.15 12.57
N GLY A 420 -33.43 -35.48 13.52
CA GLY A 420 -32.10 -34.89 13.22
C GLY A 420 -32.20 -33.69 12.27
N ARG A 421 -31.04 -33.12 11.89
CA ARG A 421 -30.98 -32.00 10.94
C ARG A 421 -29.70 -32.07 10.12
N ALA A 422 -29.83 -31.98 8.79
CA ALA A 422 -28.67 -31.80 7.90
C ALA A 422 -27.96 -30.45 8.13
N GLY A 423 -26.64 -30.46 8.08
CA GLY A 423 -25.81 -29.24 8.26
C GLY A 423 -25.75 -28.40 7.00
N LEU A 424 -25.39 -27.13 7.17
CA LEU A 424 -25.23 -26.21 6.04
C LEU A 424 -24.06 -26.62 5.11
N VAL A 425 -23.02 -27.30 5.62
CA VAL A 425 -21.96 -27.87 4.80
C VAL A 425 -22.51 -28.95 3.85
N GLU A 426 -23.39 -29.83 4.34
CA GLU A 426 -24.07 -30.82 3.52
C GLU A 426 -25.04 -30.17 2.50
N ALA A 427 -25.77 -29.15 2.91
CA ALA A 427 -26.66 -28.39 2.04
C ALA A 427 -25.93 -27.66 0.90
N ALA A 428 -24.63 -27.35 1.09
CA ALA A 428 -23.78 -26.76 0.06
C ALA A 428 -23.14 -27.78 -0.89
N HIS A 429 -23.47 -29.07 -0.79
CA HIS A 429 -22.90 -30.11 -1.63
C HIS A 429 -23.03 -29.78 -3.13
N GLN A 430 -21.94 -29.97 -3.90
CA GLN A 430 -21.79 -29.57 -5.32
C GLN A 430 -21.97 -28.06 -5.58
N GLY A 431 -22.07 -27.26 -4.51
CA GLY A 431 -22.30 -25.82 -4.55
C GLY A 431 -21.15 -25.03 -3.92
N SER A 432 -21.50 -23.92 -3.27
CA SER A 432 -20.56 -23.07 -2.56
C SER A 432 -21.03 -22.75 -1.15
N LEU A 433 -20.14 -22.89 -0.18
CA LEU A 433 -20.34 -22.45 1.20
C LEU A 433 -19.70 -21.08 1.38
N PHE A 434 -20.49 -20.08 1.71
CA PHE A 434 -20.01 -18.74 2.04
C PHE A 434 -19.99 -18.53 3.55
N LEU A 435 -18.79 -18.29 4.09
CA LEU A 435 -18.54 -18.05 5.51
C LEU A 435 -18.25 -16.55 5.71
N ASP A 436 -19.29 -15.79 6.09
CA ASP A 436 -19.11 -14.37 6.39
C ASP A 436 -18.57 -14.19 7.81
N GLU A 437 -17.71 -13.20 7.99
CA GLU A 437 -16.98 -12.88 9.24
C GLU A 437 -16.28 -14.11 9.83
N ILE A 438 -15.52 -14.82 9.00
CA ILE A 438 -14.79 -16.04 9.39
C ILE A 438 -13.83 -15.82 10.56
N GLY A 439 -13.33 -14.57 10.75
CA GLY A 439 -12.47 -14.19 11.88
C GLY A 439 -13.12 -14.31 13.26
N ASP A 440 -14.45 -14.39 13.31
CA ASP A 440 -15.20 -14.53 14.57
C ASP A 440 -15.61 -15.99 14.86
N MET A 441 -15.16 -16.95 14.03
CA MET A 441 -15.40 -18.37 14.25
C MET A 441 -14.61 -18.90 15.46
N PRO A 442 -15.25 -19.62 16.42
CA PRO A 442 -14.56 -20.23 17.56
C PRO A 442 -13.46 -21.21 17.16
N LEU A 443 -12.35 -21.26 17.89
CA LEU A 443 -11.17 -22.09 17.60
C LEU A 443 -11.50 -23.59 17.45
N ALA A 444 -12.47 -24.11 18.24
CA ALA A 444 -12.90 -25.50 18.16
C ALA A 444 -13.54 -25.81 16.79
N LEU A 445 -14.30 -24.88 16.22
CA LEU A 445 -14.95 -25.03 14.92
C LEU A 445 -13.97 -24.80 13.75
N GLN A 446 -12.96 -23.96 13.94
CA GLN A 446 -11.87 -23.80 12.98
C GLN A 446 -11.16 -25.12 12.70
N ALA A 447 -10.94 -25.97 13.74
CA ALA A 447 -10.33 -27.29 13.58
C ALA A 447 -11.22 -28.25 12.77
N LYS A 448 -12.54 -28.17 12.95
CA LYS A 448 -13.51 -29.01 12.19
C LYS A 448 -13.61 -28.54 10.73
N LEU A 449 -13.64 -27.22 10.51
CA LEU A 449 -13.65 -26.65 9.17
C LEU A 449 -12.37 -27.01 8.40
N LEU A 450 -11.22 -27.05 9.06
CA LEU A 450 -9.98 -27.47 8.46
C LEU A 450 -10.06 -28.90 7.90
N ARG A 451 -10.70 -29.84 8.63
CA ARG A 451 -10.92 -31.19 8.13
C ARG A 451 -11.80 -31.20 6.88
N VAL A 452 -12.89 -30.43 6.86
CA VAL A 452 -13.74 -30.31 5.67
C VAL A 452 -12.93 -29.83 4.44
N LEU A 453 -12.06 -28.84 4.63
CA LEU A 453 -11.22 -28.29 3.55
C LEU A 453 -10.09 -29.25 3.12
N SER A 454 -9.62 -30.12 4.01
CA SER A 454 -8.47 -31.00 3.75
C SER A 454 -8.88 -32.39 3.27
N GLU A 455 -9.93 -32.94 3.84
CA GLU A 455 -10.36 -34.33 3.64
C GLU A 455 -11.64 -34.41 2.77
N SER A 456 -12.32 -33.27 2.53
CA SER A 456 -13.63 -33.20 1.85
C SER A 456 -14.67 -34.10 2.54
N GLU A 457 -14.64 -34.14 3.87
CA GLU A 457 -15.50 -34.98 4.69
C GLU A 457 -16.09 -34.18 5.86
N ILE A 458 -17.34 -34.50 6.22
CA ILE A 458 -18.00 -33.98 7.42
C ILE A 458 -18.40 -35.13 8.34
N THR A 459 -18.42 -34.84 9.64
CA THR A 459 -18.94 -35.77 10.64
C THR A 459 -20.05 -35.04 11.41
N PRO A 460 -21.37 -35.30 11.11
CA PRO A 460 -22.48 -34.77 11.88
C PRO A 460 -22.38 -35.10 13.36
N LEU A 461 -22.91 -34.26 14.22
CA LEU A 461 -22.93 -34.52 15.67
C LEU A 461 -23.68 -35.81 15.99
N GLY A 462 -23.03 -36.70 16.74
CA GLY A 462 -23.54 -38.05 17.04
C GLY A 462 -23.29 -39.13 15.97
N ALA A 463 -22.74 -38.76 14.80
CA ALA A 463 -22.38 -39.73 13.76
C ALA A 463 -21.05 -40.41 14.07
N ARG A 464 -20.92 -41.70 13.69
CA ARG A 464 -19.69 -42.49 13.86
C ARG A 464 -18.82 -42.55 12.60
N ALA A 465 -19.41 -42.28 11.45
CA ALA A 465 -18.70 -42.32 10.16
C ALA A 465 -18.73 -40.94 9.47
N PRO A 466 -17.63 -40.52 8.83
CA PRO A 466 -17.61 -39.33 8.03
C PRO A 466 -18.41 -39.50 6.74
N GLN A 467 -18.95 -38.40 6.21
CA GLN A 467 -19.64 -38.29 4.94
C GLN A 467 -18.85 -37.41 3.98
N LYS A 468 -18.69 -37.86 2.73
CA LYS A 468 -17.99 -37.08 1.70
C LYS A 468 -18.84 -35.91 1.22
N VAL A 469 -18.23 -34.75 1.10
CA VAL A 469 -18.83 -33.52 0.58
C VAL A 469 -17.93 -32.90 -0.48
N ASP A 470 -18.54 -32.42 -1.55
CA ASP A 470 -17.87 -31.62 -2.57
C ASP A 470 -18.41 -30.21 -2.47
N ILE A 471 -17.62 -29.31 -1.85
CA ILE A 471 -18.01 -27.91 -1.65
C ILE A 471 -16.86 -26.99 -2.03
N ARG A 472 -17.20 -25.84 -2.62
CA ARG A 472 -16.29 -24.72 -2.73
C ARG A 472 -16.48 -23.78 -1.55
N VAL A 473 -15.40 -23.41 -0.87
CA VAL A 473 -15.46 -22.46 0.25
C VAL A 473 -15.08 -21.07 -0.21
N ILE A 474 -15.96 -20.11 0.08
CA ILE A 474 -15.71 -18.68 -0.06
C ILE A 474 -15.83 -18.09 1.34
N SER A 475 -14.77 -17.47 1.85
CA SER A 475 -14.76 -16.87 3.19
C SER A 475 -14.62 -15.35 3.08
N ALA A 476 -15.18 -14.62 4.04
CA ALA A 476 -15.10 -13.19 4.11
C ALA A 476 -14.68 -12.71 5.50
N SER A 477 -13.89 -11.64 5.57
CA SER A 477 -13.50 -11.00 6.83
C SER A 477 -13.29 -9.50 6.63
N HIS A 478 -13.64 -8.72 7.64
CA HIS A 478 -13.28 -7.30 7.74
C HIS A 478 -12.00 -7.10 8.53
N ARG A 479 -11.55 -8.12 9.28
CA ARG A 479 -10.32 -8.11 10.09
C ARG A 479 -9.20 -8.82 9.35
N PRO A 480 -7.94 -8.32 9.43
CA PRO A 480 -6.79 -9.04 8.90
C PRO A 480 -6.59 -10.37 9.63
N LEU A 481 -6.83 -11.51 8.96
CA LEU A 481 -6.73 -12.83 9.60
C LEU A 481 -5.31 -13.12 10.12
N ALA A 482 -4.27 -12.55 9.49
CA ALA A 482 -2.89 -12.66 9.97
C ALA A 482 -2.69 -12.04 11.37
N GLU A 483 -3.43 -11.00 11.73
CA GLU A 483 -3.41 -10.42 13.08
C GLU A 483 -4.09 -11.33 14.09
N LEU A 484 -5.20 -11.97 13.69
CA LEU A 484 -5.89 -12.94 14.52
C LEU A 484 -5.05 -14.20 14.78
N VAL A 485 -4.23 -14.61 13.82
CA VAL A 485 -3.25 -15.69 14.02
C VAL A 485 -2.19 -15.29 15.04
N ARG A 486 -1.64 -14.07 14.95
CA ARG A 486 -0.65 -13.56 15.91
C ARG A 486 -1.22 -13.46 17.35
N SER A 487 -2.48 -13.11 17.48
CA SER A 487 -3.17 -13.03 18.80
C SER A 487 -3.71 -14.36 19.30
N GLY A 488 -3.51 -15.46 18.58
CA GLY A 488 -3.99 -16.79 18.96
C GLY A 488 -5.52 -16.99 18.81
N GLN A 489 -6.23 -16.07 18.15
CA GLN A 489 -7.67 -16.14 17.93
C GLN A 489 -8.02 -16.91 16.63
N PHE A 490 -7.07 -17.11 15.76
CA PHE A 490 -7.25 -17.85 14.51
C PHE A 490 -6.09 -18.83 14.26
N ARG A 491 -6.38 -20.00 13.72
CA ARG A 491 -5.35 -21.04 13.45
C ARG A 491 -4.59 -20.72 12.16
N ALA A 492 -3.29 -20.83 12.20
CA ALA A 492 -2.42 -20.61 11.05
C ALA A 492 -2.65 -21.63 9.92
N ASP A 493 -2.87 -22.91 10.28
CA ASP A 493 -3.13 -23.97 9.32
C ASP A 493 -4.42 -23.76 8.52
N LEU A 494 -5.49 -23.29 9.18
CA LEU A 494 -6.74 -22.92 8.52
C LEU A 494 -6.56 -21.70 7.60
N LEU A 495 -5.81 -20.68 8.05
CA LEU A 495 -5.54 -19.51 7.23
C LEU A 495 -4.87 -19.90 5.90
N TYR A 496 -3.82 -20.72 5.94
CA TYR A 496 -3.15 -21.17 4.72
C TYR A 496 -4.05 -22.00 3.79
N ARG A 497 -5.03 -22.68 4.33
CA ARG A 497 -5.97 -23.46 3.53
C ARG A 497 -7.09 -22.61 2.91
N LEU A 498 -7.53 -21.55 3.61
CA LEU A 498 -8.54 -20.60 3.11
C LEU A 498 -7.96 -19.57 2.14
N ASN A 499 -6.71 -19.18 2.32
CA ASN A 499 -6.06 -18.10 1.55
C ASN A 499 -5.33 -18.65 0.30
N ALA A 500 -5.99 -19.54 -0.45
CA ALA A 500 -5.48 -19.98 -1.76
C ALA A 500 -5.61 -18.87 -2.81
N ALA A 501 -6.64 -18.03 -2.69
CA ALA A 501 -6.84 -16.85 -3.52
C ALA A 501 -7.47 -15.74 -2.68
N GLU A 502 -6.88 -14.53 -2.71
CA GLU A 502 -7.36 -13.36 -1.96
C GLU A 502 -7.87 -12.29 -2.91
N LEU A 503 -9.07 -11.76 -2.59
CA LEU A 503 -9.69 -10.64 -3.28
C LEU A 503 -10.00 -9.55 -2.27
N GLN A 504 -9.37 -8.38 -2.43
CA GLN A 504 -9.59 -7.24 -1.57
C GLN A 504 -10.57 -6.26 -2.21
N LEU A 505 -11.69 -6.00 -1.54
CA LEU A 505 -12.70 -5.06 -1.99
C LEU A 505 -12.31 -3.64 -1.52
N PRO A 506 -12.37 -2.65 -2.42
CA PRO A 506 -12.14 -1.26 -2.04
C PRO A 506 -13.25 -0.74 -1.13
N ALA A 507 -12.91 0.14 -0.18
CA ALA A 507 -13.91 0.87 0.59
C ALA A 507 -14.63 1.88 -0.32
N LEU A 508 -15.88 2.21 0.00
CA LEU A 508 -16.71 3.09 -0.85
C LEU A 508 -16.09 4.49 -1.03
N ARG A 509 -15.43 5.00 -0.01
CA ARG A 509 -14.72 6.29 -0.05
C ARG A 509 -13.53 6.33 -1.03
N ASP A 510 -12.98 5.16 -1.37
CA ASP A 510 -11.84 5.01 -2.25
C ASP A 510 -12.27 4.70 -3.71
N ARG A 511 -13.59 4.58 -3.95
CA ARG A 511 -14.16 4.28 -5.27
C ARG A 511 -14.48 5.57 -6.04
N SER A 512 -14.17 5.54 -7.33
CA SER A 512 -14.42 6.65 -8.26
C SER A 512 -15.84 6.67 -8.84
N ASP A 513 -16.60 5.58 -8.71
CA ASP A 513 -17.91 5.35 -9.35
C ASP A 513 -19.11 5.57 -8.42
N LEU A 514 -18.94 6.25 -7.30
CA LEU A 514 -19.96 6.44 -6.27
C LEU A 514 -21.33 6.88 -6.83
N LEU A 515 -21.36 7.85 -7.75
CA LEU A 515 -22.63 8.34 -8.29
C LEU A 515 -23.29 7.33 -9.23
N ALA A 516 -22.52 6.68 -10.10
CA ALA A 516 -23.05 5.64 -10.98
C ALA A 516 -23.60 4.45 -10.15
N LEU A 517 -22.95 4.14 -9.04
CA LEU A 517 -23.41 3.14 -8.09
C LEU A 517 -24.71 3.56 -7.38
N ALA A 518 -24.80 4.83 -6.97
CA ALA A 518 -26.02 5.37 -6.36
C ALA A 518 -27.20 5.33 -7.34
N GLU A 519 -27.01 5.70 -8.60
CA GLU A 519 -28.02 5.62 -9.65
C GLU A 519 -28.44 4.17 -9.91
N HIS A 520 -27.49 3.25 -9.96
CA HIS A 520 -27.76 1.82 -10.10
C HIS A 520 -28.60 1.26 -8.92
N MET A 521 -28.28 1.68 -7.69
CA MET A 521 -29.03 1.28 -6.50
C MET A 521 -30.45 1.87 -6.50
N LEU A 522 -30.63 3.14 -6.92
CA LEU A 522 -31.96 3.76 -7.04
C LEU A 522 -32.81 3.04 -8.08
N ALA A 523 -32.23 2.68 -9.22
CA ALA A 523 -32.93 1.90 -10.24
C ALA A 523 -33.37 0.52 -9.72
N ALA A 524 -32.54 -0.14 -8.91
CA ALA A 524 -32.86 -1.44 -8.30
C ALA A 524 -33.98 -1.33 -7.24
N ILE A 525 -34.15 -0.18 -6.59
CA ILE A 525 -35.27 0.08 -5.65
C ILE A 525 -36.60 0.34 -6.39
N GLY A 526 -36.55 0.43 -7.71
CA GLY A 526 -37.75 0.73 -8.53
C GLY A 526 -38.12 2.21 -8.60
N CYS A 527 -37.20 3.08 -8.18
CA CYS A 527 -37.33 4.52 -8.23
C CYS A 527 -36.26 5.11 -9.17
N SER A 528 -36.61 6.07 -10.00
CA SER A 528 -35.66 6.76 -10.88
C SER A 528 -35.64 8.28 -10.65
N PRO A 529 -35.70 8.78 -9.39
CA PRO A 529 -35.53 10.19 -9.15
C PRO A 529 -34.09 10.59 -9.47
N ARG A 530 -33.91 11.74 -10.13
CA ARG A 530 -32.58 12.27 -10.40
C ARG A 530 -31.97 12.86 -9.12
N LEU A 531 -30.68 12.65 -8.92
CA LEU A 531 -29.94 13.31 -7.86
C LEU A 531 -29.63 14.77 -8.29
N SER A 532 -30.04 15.76 -7.49
CA SER A 532 -29.65 17.15 -7.71
C SER A 532 -28.15 17.37 -7.48
N ALA A 533 -27.60 18.44 -8.04
CA ALA A 533 -26.17 18.76 -7.85
C ALA A 533 -25.76 18.92 -6.37
N PRO A 534 -26.57 19.58 -5.49
CA PRO A 534 -26.28 19.61 -4.06
C PRO A 534 -26.30 18.24 -3.39
N ALA A 535 -27.26 17.37 -3.75
CA ALA A 535 -27.32 16.00 -3.22
C ALA A 535 -26.08 15.18 -3.66
N GLN A 536 -25.68 15.27 -4.94
CA GLN A 536 -24.46 14.63 -5.43
C GLN A 536 -23.20 15.11 -4.70
N ALA A 537 -23.09 16.41 -4.42
CA ALA A 537 -21.97 16.98 -3.67
C ALA A 537 -21.92 16.45 -2.23
N ALA A 538 -23.07 16.36 -1.56
CA ALA A 538 -23.19 15.80 -0.23
C ALA A 538 -22.77 14.31 -0.18
N LEU A 539 -23.22 13.49 -1.15
CA LEU A 539 -22.84 12.11 -1.26
C LEU A 539 -21.32 11.93 -1.45
N ARG A 540 -20.67 12.78 -2.26
CA ARG A 540 -19.21 12.75 -2.47
C ARG A 540 -18.40 13.22 -1.28
N ALA A 541 -18.94 14.13 -0.48
CA ALA A 541 -18.25 14.70 0.69
C ALA A 541 -18.26 13.74 1.90
N HIS A 542 -19.18 12.78 1.93
CA HIS A 542 -19.33 11.84 3.05
C HIS A 542 -18.30 10.70 3.01
N ARG A 543 -17.82 10.25 4.17
CA ARG A 543 -16.79 9.23 4.31
C ARG A 543 -17.28 7.79 4.21
N TRP A 544 -18.57 7.56 4.29
CA TRP A 544 -19.22 6.26 4.19
C TRP A 544 -18.66 5.17 5.10
N PRO A 545 -18.63 5.36 6.44
CA PRO A 545 -18.10 4.35 7.36
C PRO A 545 -18.85 3.00 7.30
N GLY A 546 -20.15 3.01 6.92
CA GLY A 546 -20.96 1.82 6.68
C GLY A 546 -20.98 1.34 5.22
N ASN A 547 -20.14 1.95 4.35
CA ASN A 547 -19.96 1.57 2.94
C ASN A 547 -21.30 1.47 2.17
N LEU A 548 -21.47 0.44 1.33
CA LEU A 548 -22.66 0.24 0.49
C LEU A 548 -23.94 0.06 1.31
N ARG A 549 -23.85 -0.49 2.52
CA ARG A 549 -25.02 -0.68 3.40
C ARG A 549 -25.56 0.67 3.87
N GLU A 550 -24.69 1.58 4.24
CA GLU A 550 -25.05 2.94 4.63
C GLU A 550 -25.60 3.73 3.43
N LEU A 551 -24.92 3.67 2.29
CA LEU A 551 -25.37 4.32 1.05
C LEU A 551 -26.76 3.83 0.64
N HIS A 552 -26.98 2.52 0.64
CA HIS A 552 -28.27 1.94 0.29
C HIS A 552 -29.40 2.42 1.22
N ASN A 553 -29.16 2.49 2.53
CA ASN A 553 -30.15 2.97 3.49
C ASN A 553 -30.42 4.48 3.29
N ALA A 554 -29.39 5.28 3.04
CA ALA A 554 -29.55 6.72 2.76
C ALA A 554 -30.35 6.96 1.48
N LEU A 555 -30.08 6.20 0.42
CA LEU A 555 -30.81 6.31 -0.85
C LEU A 555 -32.26 5.83 -0.73
N ARG A 556 -32.51 4.76 0.02
CA ARG A 556 -33.89 4.29 0.31
C ARG A 556 -34.70 5.34 1.07
N TYR A 557 -34.09 5.94 2.08
CA TYR A 557 -34.70 7.03 2.85
C TYR A 557 -35.02 8.23 1.94
N ALA A 558 -34.06 8.66 1.16
CA ALA A 558 -34.22 9.78 0.24
C ALA A 558 -35.29 9.51 -0.85
N ALA A 559 -35.30 8.29 -1.41
CA ALA A 559 -36.28 7.89 -2.42
C ALA A 559 -37.73 7.82 -1.86
N ALA A 560 -37.88 7.52 -0.56
CA ALA A 560 -39.21 7.52 0.08
C ALA A 560 -39.78 8.92 0.31
N LEU A 561 -38.91 9.96 0.34
CA LEU A 561 -39.32 11.35 0.56
C LEU A 561 -39.44 12.15 -0.76
N ALA A 562 -38.71 11.74 -1.79
CA ALA A 562 -38.65 12.44 -3.07
C ALA A 562 -39.68 11.89 -4.06
N GLU A 563 -40.35 12.80 -4.81
CA GLU A 563 -41.28 12.41 -5.87
C GLU A 563 -40.57 12.24 -7.23
N GLN A 564 -39.85 13.26 -7.70
CA GLN A 564 -39.18 13.26 -9.01
C GLN A 564 -37.66 13.46 -8.93
N GLN A 565 -37.21 14.19 -7.92
CA GLN A 565 -35.80 14.55 -7.74
C GLN A 565 -35.42 14.42 -6.26
N ILE A 566 -34.26 13.83 -6.00
CA ILE A 566 -33.68 13.80 -4.67
C ILE A 566 -32.83 15.06 -4.49
N ASP A 567 -33.28 15.95 -3.62
CA ASP A 567 -32.58 17.14 -3.19
C ASP A 567 -31.86 16.92 -1.87
N LEU A 568 -31.05 17.89 -1.45
CA LEU A 568 -30.25 17.79 -0.22
C LEU A 568 -31.13 17.55 1.01
N GLU A 569 -32.30 18.15 1.08
CA GLU A 569 -33.26 18.03 2.19
C GLU A 569 -33.88 16.63 2.32
N HIS A 570 -33.89 15.85 1.22
CA HIS A 570 -34.37 14.46 1.24
C HIS A 570 -33.31 13.48 1.78
N LEU A 571 -32.03 13.89 1.88
CA LEU A 571 -30.97 13.06 2.44
C LEU A 571 -31.06 13.05 3.98
N PRO A 572 -30.56 11.98 4.64
CA PRO A 572 -30.44 11.96 6.10
C PRO A 572 -29.64 13.14 6.64
N ASP A 573 -30.00 13.66 7.81
CA ASP A 573 -29.37 14.83 8.46
C ASP A 573 -27.84 14.74 8.54
N ALA A 574 -27.30 13.54 8.73
CA ALA A 574 -25.86 13.28 8.76
C ALA A 574 -25.15 13.64 7.45
N LEU A 575 -25.85 13.61 6.31
CA LEU A 575 -25.33 13.96 5.00
C LEU A 575 -25.56 15.44 4.64
N GLN A 576 -26.56 16.08 5.26
CA GLN A 576 -26.86 17.50 5.05
C GLN A 576 -25.83 18.42 5.72
N CYS A 577 -25.22 17.99 6.83
CA CYS A 577 -24.25 18.76 7.64
C CYS A 577 -22.80 18.64 7.17
N SER A 578 -22.51 18.23 5.94
CA SER A 578 -21.13 18.13 5.43
C SER A 578 -20.53 19.52 5.17
N PRO A 579 -19.34 19.84 5.69
CA PRO A 579 -18.73 21.20 5.63
C PRO A 579 -18.41 21.71 4.21
N ALA A 580 -18.58 20.91 3.19
CA ALA A 580 -18.34 21.31 1.80
C ALA A 580 -19.52 22.08 1.15
N VAL A 581 -20.75 21.96 1.70
CA VAL A 581 -21.94 22.62 1.13
C VAL A 581 -22.13 24.04 1.66
N ALA A 582 -21.52 24.39 2.80
CA ALA A 582 -21.60 25.70 3.44
C ALA A 582 -20.79 26.83 2.75
N ARG A 583 -20.06 26.56 1.67
CA ARG A 583 -19.24 27.54 0.94
C ARG A 583 -19.92 28.19 -0.28
N GLY A 584 -21.18 27.89 -0.49
CA GLY A 584 -21.93 28.37 -1.67
C GLY A 584 -22.97 29.50 -1.42
N GLN A 585 -23.21 29.89 -0.18
CA GLN A 585 -24.14 31.01 0.10
C GLN A 585 -23.54 31.91 1.19
N ASP A 586 -23.40 33.18 0.82
CA ASP A 586 -23.10 34.37 1.64
C ASP A 586 -21.64 34.59 2.09
N ALA A 587 -20.91 35.27 1.21
CA ALA A 587 -19.86 36.18 1.60
C ALA A 587 -20.52 37.54 1.97
N VAL A 588 -20.76 37.80 3.26
CA VAL A 588 -20.63 39.09 3.97
C VAL A 588 -21.15 38.91 5.42
N GLY A 589 -20.31 39.17 6.40
CA GLY A 589 -20.70 39.56 7.78
C GLY A 589 -20.62 38.45 8.85
N ASP A 590 -19.73 38.72 9.83
CA ASP A 590 -19.63 38.13 11.16
C ASP A 590 -18.91 36.75 11.32
N ALA A 591 -17.60 36.86 11.32
CA ALA A 591 -16.71 35.84 11.89
C ALA A 591 -16.56 36.04 13.41
N ALA A 592 -17.41 35.42 14.20
CA ALA A 592 -17.12 35.02 15.60
C ALA A 592 -18.42 34.54 16.28
N LEU A 593 -18.73 33.26 16.20
CA LEU A 593 -19.57 32.49 17.15
C LEU A 593 -20.22 31.21 16.64
N ALA A 594 -19.85 30.69 15.47
CA ALA A 594 -20.44 29.47 14.91
C ALA A 594 -19.41 28.31 14.68
N GLY A 595 -18.57 28.02 15.68
CA GLY A 595 -17.54 26.98 15.61
C GLY A 595 -17.70 25.80 16.61
N ALA A 596 -18.90 25.51 17.11
CA ALA A 596 -19.01 24.53 18.22
C ALA A 596 -20.19 23.54 18.17
N ALA A 597 -20.77 23.24 16.99
CA ALA A 597 -21.99 22.42 16.99
C ALA A 597 -22.03 21.18 16.09
N CYS A 598 -20.93 20.66 15.53
CA CYS A 598 -20.98 19.42 14.73
C CYS A 598 -19.75 18.53 14.94
N ASN A 599 -19.49 18.07 16.16
CA ASN A 599 -18.62 16.91 16.41
C ASN A 599 -19.08 16.16 17.68
N GLY A 600 -19.87 15.14 17.50
CA GLY A 600 -20.44 14.32 18.58
C GLY A 600 -19.44 13.54 19.45
N ASN A 601 -18.14 13.83 19.40
CA ASN A 601 -17.14 13.09 20.17
C ASN A 601 -16.01 13.90 20.81
N ALA A 602 -16.00 15.22 20.75
CA ALA A 602 -14.95 16.04 21.37
C ALA A 602 -15.51 17.30 22.02
N MET A 603 -16.32 17.14 23.08
CA MET A 603 -16.46 18.23 24.06
C MET A 603 -15.31 18.16 25.07
N PRO A 604 -14.60 19.27 25.34
CA PRO A 604 -13.61 19.31 26.43
C PRO A 604 -14.30 18.96 27.76
N SER A 605 -13.63 18.17 28.60
CA SER A 605 -14.12 17.76 29.93
C SER A 605 -14.48 18.96 30.81
N ALA A 606 -13.82 20.11 30.64
CA ALA A 606 -14.11 21.38 31.30
C ALA A 606 -15.52 21.93 31.01
N THR A 607 -16.03 21.76 29.80
CA THR A 607 -17.35 22.27 29.43
C THR A 607 -18.49 21.43 30.02
N LEU A 608 -18.33 20.10 30.10
CA LEU A 608 -19.33 19.23 30.72
C LEU A 608 -19.41 19.45 32.23
N GLN A 609 -18.27 19.65 32.92
CA GLN A 609 -18.22 19.96 34.34
C GLN A 609 -18.86 21.32 34.65
N GLN A 610 -18.61 22.34 33.82
CA GLN A 610 -19.21 23.68 34.02
C GLN A 610 -20.73 23.66 33.84
N VAL A 611 -21.24 22.96 32.83
CA VAL A 611 -22.70 22.87 32.61
C VAL A 611 -23.38 22.01 33.68
N LEU A 612 -22.77 20.92 34.14
CA LEU A 612 -23.29 20.12 35.26
C LEU A 612 -23.30 20.92 36.57
N ALA A 613 -22.30 21.76 36.81
CA ALA A 613 -22.27 22.68 37.97
C ALA A 613 -23.36 23.76 37.86
N GLN A 614 -23.59 24.35 36.69
CA GLN A 614 -24.68 25.31 36.44
C GLN A 614 -26.07 24.70 36.65
N CYS A 615 -26.26 23.44 36.29
CA CYS A 615 -27.52 22.71 36.45
C CYS A 615 -27.62 22.01 37.82
N GLN A 616 -26.76 22.31 38.79
CA GLN A 616 -26.75 21.70 40.13
C GLN A 616 -26.80 20.16 40.09
N GLY A 617 -26.14 19.54 39.12
CA GLY A 617 -26.12 18.08 38.94
C GLY A 617 -27.29 17.48 38.16
N ASN A 618 -28.26 18.29 37.72
CA ASN A 618 -29.41 17.79 36.96
C ASN A 618 -29.00 17.40 35.50
N VAL A 619 -28.79 16.09 35.33
CA VAL A 619 -28.34 15.51 34.07
C VAL A 619 -29.34 15.74 32.93
N SER A 620 -30.64 15.81 33.20
CA SER A 620 -31.69 16.04 32.18
C SER A 620 -31.65 17.47 31.67
N GLU A 621 -31.39 18.45 32.54
CA GLU A 621 -31.28 19.85 32.17
C GLU A 621 -29.95 20.15 31.49
N ALA A 622 -28.87 19.55 31.97
CA ALA A 622 -27.57 19.60 31.29
C ALA A 622 -27.61 19.00 29.88
N ALA A 623 -28.37 17.92 29.68
CA ALA A 623 -28.58 17.30 28.37
C ALA A 623 -29.32 18.24 27.40
N ARG A 624 -30.32 18.96 27.90
CA ARG A 624 -31.10 19.94 27.11
C ARG A 624 -30.26 21.17 26.75
N LEU A 625 -29.45 21.69 27.68
CA LEU A 625 -28.55 22.82 27.44
C LEU A 625 -27.42 22.50 26.47
N LEU A 626 -26.93 21.26 26.48
CA LEU A 626 -25.85 20.79 25.60
C LEU A 626 -26.34 20.19 24.28
N GLY A 627 -27.65 20.12 24.04
CA GLY A 627 -28.21 19.55 22.82
C GLY A 627 -27.89 18.06 22.61
N VAL A 628 -27.64 17.29 23.67
CA VAL A 628 -27.25 15.89 23.60
C VAL A 628 -28.21 14.97 24.39
N ASN A 629 -28.27 13.70 24.04
CA ASN A 629 -29.11 12.72 24.73
C ASN A 629 -28.61 12.48 26.18
N ARG A 630 -29.54 12.33 27.12
CA ARG A 630 -29.26 12.03 28.53
C ARG A 630 -28.33 10.82 28.71
N SER A 631 -28.50 9.78 27.90
CA SER A 631 -27.64 8.60 27.87
C SER A 631 -26.18 8.90 27.49
N THR A 632 -25.97 9.91 26.65
CA THR A 632 -24.64 10.38 26.23
C THR A 632 -23.90 11.05 27.40
N ILE A 633 -24.60 11.86 28.22
CA ILE A 633 -24.02 12.48 29.40
C ILE A 633 -23.72 11.42 30.46
N HIS A 634 -24.62 10.48 30.76
CA HIS A 634 -24.36 9.38 31.67
C HIS A 634 -23.13 8.55 31.28
N ARG A 635 -23.00 8.20 30.01
CA ARG A 635 -21.84 7.44 29.49
C ARG A 635 -20.53 8.22 29.62
N ARG A 636 -20.55 9.55 29.49
CA ARG A 636 -19.38 10.42 29.67
C ARG A 636 -19.01 10.60 31.13
N ILE A 637 -19.99 10.75 32.04
CA ILE A 637 -19.74 10.78 33.50
C ILE A 637 -19.08 9.48 33.95
N GLN A 638 -19.55 8.33 33.49
CA GLN A 638 -18.94 7.02 33.77
C GLN A 638 -17.53 6.86 33.22
N ARG A 639 -17.26 7.32 31.96
CA ARG A 639 -15.93 7.26 31.37
C ARG A 639 -14.89 8.17 32.01
N GLN A 640 -15.32 9.29 32.62
CA GLN A 640 -14.42 10.31 33.17
C GLN A 640 -14.27 10.21 34.70
N GLN A 641 -14.83 9.19 35.37
CA GLN A 641 -14.83 9.03 36.83
C GLN A 641 -15.29 10.29 37.60
N LEU A 642 -16.15 11.10 37.01
CA LEU A 642 -16.67 12.35 37.58
C LEU A 642 -17.64 12.13 38.77
N SER A 643 -17.97 10.89 39.08
CA SER A 643 -18.84 10.50 40.22
C SER A 643 -18.27 10.80 41.61
N ARG A 644 -16.98 11.17 41.71
CA ARG A 644 -16.35 11.50 43.04
C ARG A 644 -16.45 12.97 43.47
N VAL A 645 -16.92 13.85 42.60
CA VAL A 645 -16.95 15.30 42.90
C VAL A 645 -18.28 15.74 43.57
N PHE A 646 -19.36 15.03 43.33
CA PHE A 646 -20.69 15.41 43.84
C PHE A 646 -21.12 14.72 45.17
N ALA A 647 -20.45 13.65 45.59
CA ALA A 647 -20.71 12.94 46.84
C ALA A 647 -20.15 13.67 48.10
N ARG A 648 -19.39 14.76 47.95
CA ARG A 648 -18.80 15.52 49.09
C ARG A 648 -19.58 16.76 49.53
N GLN A 649 -20.68 17.11 48.87
CA GLN A 649 -21.50 18.28 49.21
C GLN A 649 -22.81 17.96 49.97
N GLU A 650 -23.14 16.69 50.19
CA GLU A 650 -24.31 16.30 50.97
C GLU A 650 -24.01 16.05 52.45
N ASP A 651 -22.73 15.99 52.87
CA ASP A 651 -22.35 15.75 54.29
C ASP A 651 -22.00 17.03 55.09
N GLU A 652 -22.19 18.22 54.52
CA GLU A 652 -22.05 19.51 55.29
C GLU A 652 -23.33 20.34 55.17
N ARG A 653 -24.38 19.91 55.85
CA ARG A 653 -25.44 20.80 56.37
C ARG A 653 -25.84 20.40 57.78
N PRO A 654 -25.92 21.38 58.70
CA PRO A 654 -26.13 21.16 60.12
C PRO A 654 -27.51 20.62 60.48
#